data_51f1cb51ecf1f54cf2ffd15c93730351
#
_entry.id   51f1cb51ecf1f54cf2ffd15c93730351
#
_cell.length_a   1.000
_cell.length_b   1.000
_cell.length_c   1.000
_cell.angle_alpha   90.00
_cell.angle_beta   90.00
_cell.angle_gamma   90.00
#
_symmetry.space_group_name_H-M   'P 1'
#
loop_
_entity.id
_entity.type
_entity.pdbx_description
1 polymer ?
#
loop_
_entity_poly.entity_id
_entity_poly.type
_entity_poly.pdbx_seq_one_letter_code
_entity_poly.pdbx_strand_id
1 'polypeptide(L)'
;MNDMRQESSAPAASGMGFCLFRRLPRLAGEGLLLFLIAAALLLAAEFGLRAVGFGHSTRLFIKKEFDGKHYWMTNGNFYQQFFALPIDTMWHDAETYVPVFKPPNHCRIVILGGSAALGVPPDFAFSFARVLEVMLRERFPETHFDVYMLAQPGVNSYVMYEAARACRRIQPDLFIVYMGNNEVNGPFGATVQEANPWQMSLPLIRLRIRLRELRLAQLAAGRGRVPWHAPLEDRYTYIRQDDPRLRRTEKHYARNLEGILDAARDAGAAVLFCTVGCNLRDWAPLASFHRDDLSPEDLQIWGDHYQRGVAFQEKEQWQNAVAAFEAAARVDDTYAELRFRMGRCWLALGDAARARPHFLAAWEYDAFRGRVQPRVNAAIRRIGETLHEPAMRMVDIERALSENSPHGIAGREFFYDNVHLTFPGNYQIARELFGQVVQLLGPKLGAPDKASPKPLRLEACKERLGLTPGVLLKHIRGVQMGYRMWWQIPTPELDREEAALNELTRDTFLPGILAGYERALEFNPNDRIIRTRCAEVLLEMGDNERARAQACILVEQFPYRPATHRFLGTVLTREDRYQEALQTLDVALALFPRESKTHYERGQLLERLGRKEEARQAYIRAILLNPREFEPYDPLNAIAQEQGGPPARAALWRAIVKDAPDAARAHFHLGMALEAMDDIAGAIHAYREATRLEQFDPAMFAALGRAYVKVEDYMSAIPLIQRALQINPEIQDLALMLVDAFIRVGNVKEAQEYARHWTEKGEEVPSEIQTRLREAGIEALEATP
;
A
#
# COMPACT_ATOMS: atom_id res chain seq x y z
N MET A 1 29.81 91.52 12.00
CA MET A 1 28.82 92.23 11.15
C MET A 1 27.58 91.32 10.99
N ASN A 2 26.54 91.86 11.64
CA ASN A 2 25.12 91.71 11.45
C ASN A 2 24.56 90.27 11.23
N ASP A 3 23.85 89.82 12.23
CA ASP A 3 22.42 90.09 12.55
C ASP A 3 21.45 89.44 11.56
N MET A 4 20.71 88.47 12.00
CA MET A 4 19.31 88.62 12.37
C MET A 4 18.70 87.31 12.90
N ARG A 5 18.07 87.41 14.04
CA ARG A 5 17.14 86.46 14.67
C ARG A 5 15.90 86.30 13.81
N GLN A 6 15.39 85.10 13.72
CA GLN A 6 13.95 84.92 13.64
C GLN A 6 13.51 83.64 14.40
N GLU A 7 12.68 83.90 15.38
CA GLU A 7 11.89 82.94 16.12
C GLU A 7 10.87 82.29 15.17
N SER A 8 10.70 81.00 15.24
CA SER A 8 9.46 80.36 14.82
C SER A 8 9.06 79.24 15.75
N SER A 9 7.92 79.51 16.35
CA SER A 9 7.14 78.74 17.29
C SER A 9 6.94 77.28 16.88
N ALA A 10 7.19 76.35 17.82
CA ALA A 10 6.78 74.98 17.77
C ALA A 10 5.25 74.86 17.99
N PRO A 11 4.51 74.06 17.19
CA PRO A 11 3.16 73.70 17.56
C PRO A 11 3.19 72.52 18.58
N ALA A 12 2.42 72.67 19.61
CA ALA A 12 2.18 71.73 20.66
C ALA A 12 1.67 70.36 20.13
N ALA A 13 2.50 69.32 20.27
CA ALA A 13 2.04 67.94 20.11
C ALA A 13 1.33 67.49 21.42
N SER A 14 0.07 67.77 21.48
CA SER A 14 -0.78 67.29 22.60
C SER A 14 -1.93 66.47 21.99
N GLY A 15 -2.04 65.24 22.37
CA GLY A 15 -3.34 64.59 22.40
C GLY A 15 -3.54 63.28 21.66
N MET A 16 -2.59 62.75 20.86
CA MET A 16 -2.84 61.47 20.11
C MET A 16 -2.22 60.21 20.74
N GLY A 17 -1.20 60.34 21.60
CA GLY A 17 -0.50 59.21 22.22
C GLY A 17 -1.26 58.55 23.36
N PHE A 18 -2.09 59.29 24.11
CA PHE A 18 -2.79 58.77 25.29
C PHE A 18 -4.07 57.98 24.97
N CYS A 19 -4.71 58.18 23.83
CA CYS A 19 -5.89 57.41 23.42
C CYS A 19 -5.59 56.04 22.84
N LEU A 20 -4.41 55.85 22.23
CA LEU A 20 -4.01 54.51 21.69
C LEU A 20 -3.69 53.52 22.80
N PHE A 21 -2.98 53.95 23.86
CA PHE A 21 -2.59 53.07 24.99
C PHE A 21 -3.78 52.63 25.87
N ARG A 22 -4.90 53.35 25.88
CA ARG A 22 -6.14 52.93 26.59
C ARG A 22 -7.04 52.05 25.73
N ARG A 23 -6.92 52.06 24.39
CA ARG A 23 -7.71 51.20 23.49
C ARG A 23 -7.09 49.80 23.29
N LEU A 24 -5.74 49.67 23.38
CA LEU A 24 -5.05 48.39 23.21
C LEU A 24 -5.52 47.30 24.17
N PRO A 25 -5.66 47.48 25.46
CA PRO A 25 -6.15 46.44 26.37
C PRO A 25 -7.64 46.13 26.18
N ARG A 26 -8.47 47.07 25.72
CA ARG A 26 -9.87 46.82 25.37
C ARG A 26 -9.99 46.01 24.07
N LEU A 27 -9.27 46.37 23.04
CA LEU A 27 -9.23 45.63 21.75
C LEU A 27 -8.67 44.23 21.95
N ALA A 28 -7.65 44.06 22.82
CA ALA A 28 -7.14 42.75 23.20
C ALA A 28 -8.17 41.92 23.98
N GLY A 29 -8.95 42.54 24.89
CA GLY A 29 -10.00 41.88 25.64
C GLY A 29 -11.20 41.50 24.79
N GLU A 30 -11.62 42.38 23.88
CA GLU A 30 -12.69 42.09 22.89
C GLU A 30 -12.26 40.97 21.92
N GLY A 31 -11.01 41.00 21.43
CA GLY A 31 -10.45 39.94 20.59
C GLY A 31 -10.38 38.59 21.30
N LEU A 32 -9.97 38.60 22.57
CA LEU A 32 -9.98 37.38 23.41
C LEU A 32 -11.40 36.84 23.63
N LEU A 33 -12.36 37.72 23.92
CA LEU A 33 -13.75 37.33 24.08
C LEU A 33 -14.35 36.73 22.81
N LEU A 34 -14.13 37.34 21.66
CA LEU A 34 -14.55 36.82 20.35
C LEU A 34 -13.90 35.45 20.07
N PHE A 35 -12.62 35.30 20.37
CA PHE A 35 -11.93 34.02 20.24
C PHE A 35 -12.54 32.94 21.14
N LEU A 36 -12.84 33.27 22.41
CA LEU A 36 -13.47 32.34 23.34
C LEU A 36 -14.89 31.94 22.90
N ILE A 37 -15.67 32.89 22.41
CA ILE A 37 -17.01 32.61 21.85
C ILE A 37 -16.89 31.70 20.62
N ALA A 38 -15.99 31.99 19.69
CA ALA A 38 -15.77 31.16 18.51
C ALA A 38 -15.33 29.75 18.91
N ALA A 39 -14.42 29.62 19.86
CA ALA A 39 -13.97 28.32 20.40
C ALA A 39 -15.13 27.55 21.08
N ALA A 40 -15.98 28.23 21.85
CA ALA A 40 -17.15 27.61 22.47
C ALA A 40 -18.17 27.12 21.43
N LEU A 41 -18.42 27.89 20.36
CA LEU A 41 -19.30 27.50 19.26
C LEU A 41 -18.74 26.30 18.50
N LEU A 42 -17.44 26.26 18.21
CA LEU A 42 -16.79 25.11 17.60
C LEU A 42 -16.87 23.85 18.46
N LEU A 43 -16.66 24.00 19.79
CA LEU A 43 -16.80 22.90 20.73
C LEU A 43 -18.25 22.39 20.77
N ALA A 44 -19.23 23.30 20.83
CA ALA A 44 -20.66 22.93 20.83
C ALA A 44 -21.04 22.19 19.54
N ALA A 45 -20.56 22.67 18.38
CA ALA A 45 -20.76 22.00 17.10
C ALA A 45 -20.11 20.62 17.06
N GLU A 46 -18.87 20.47 17.56
CA GLU A 46 -18.18 19.18 17.67
C GLU A 46 -18.95 18.18 18.53
N PHE A 47 -19.44 18.63 19.71
CA PHE A 47 -20.27 17.80 20.58
C PHE A 47 -21.62 17.46 19.95
N GLY A 48 -22.24 18.41 19.25
CA GLY A 48 -23.50 18.19 18.52
C GLY A 48 -23.34 17.13 17.44
N LEU A 49 -22.26 17.21 16.62
CA LEU A 49 -21.96 16.20 15.61
C LEU A 49 -21.72 14.80 16.22
N ARG A 50 -21.07 14.73 17.37
CA ARG A 50 -20.86 13.46 18.10
C ARG A 50 -22.19 12.91 18.65
N ALA A 51 -23.07 13.76 19.17
CA ALA A 51 -24.35 13.36 19.73
C ALA A 51 -25.31 12.79 18.67
N VAL A 52 -25.30 13.35 17.45
CA VAL A 52 -26.05 12.81 16.30
C VAL A 52 -25.37 11.65 15.60
N GLY A 53 -24.23 11.16 16.11
CA GLY A 53 -23.50 10.02 15.55
C GLY A 53 -22.75 10.30 14.24
N PHE A 54 -22.53 11.59 13.88
CA PHE A 54 -21.81 11.95 12.67
C PHE A 54 -20.33 11.62 12.78
N GLY A 55 -19.77 11.08 11.69
CA GLY A 55 -18.34 10.76 11.56
C GLY A 55 -17.96 9.50 12.36
N HIS A 56 -16.64 9.28 12.54
CA HIS A 56 -16.09 8.06 13.16
C HIS A 56 -14.91 8.35 14.08
N SER A 57 -14.62 7.42 15.00
CA SER A 57 -13.39 7.49 15.81
C SER A 57 -12.19 7.14 14.97
N THR A 58 -11.13 7.94 15.07
CA THR A 58 -9.82 7.69 14.44
C THR A 58 -8.79 7.15 15.44
N ARG A 59 -9.21 6.74 16.64
CA ARG A 59 -8.31 6.07 17.60
C ARG A 59 -7.92 4.71 17.09
N LEU A 60 -6.65 4.32 17.21
CA LEU A 60 -6.16 3.00 16.76
C LEU A 60 -6.87 1.85 17.47
N PHE A 61 -7.07 1.97 18.80
CA PHE A 61 -7.76 0.95 19.58
C PHE A 61 -9.11 1.45 20.07
N ILE A 62 -10.15 0.67 19.81
CA ILE A 62 -11.49 0.81 20.37
C ILE A 62 -11.78 -0.34 21.32
N LYS A 63 -12.38 -0.05 22.47
CA LYS A 63 -12.76 -1.08 23.43
C LYS A 63 -14.06 -1.75 22.99
N LYS A 64 -14.06 -3.06 22.94
CA LYS A 64 -15.23 -3.90 22.65
C LYS A 64 -15.43 -4.90 23.80
N GLU A 65 -16.67 -5.25 24.04
CA GLU A 65 -17.06 -6.29 24.97
C GLU A 65 -17.65 -7.45 24.20
N PHE A 66 -17.25 -8.65 24.58
CA PHE A 66 -17.80 -9.88 24.05
C PHE A 66 -17.88 -10.90 25.19
N ASP A 67 -19.05 -11.43 25.45
CA ASP A 67 -19.33 -12.43 26.49
C ASP A 67 -18.72 -12.05 27.85
N GLY A 68 -18.94 -10.79 28.28
CA GLY A 68 -18.42 -10.25 29.54
C GLY A 68 -16.91 -9.99 29.55
N LYS A 69 -16.18 -10.32 28.49
CA LYS A 69 -14.74 -10.06 28.33
C LYS A 69 -14.51 -8.82 27.50
N HIS A 70 -13.52 -8.04 27.89
CA HIS A 70 -13.16 -6.81 27.17
C HIS A 70 -11.92 -7.00 26.30
N TYR A 71 -11.97 -6.46 25.09
CA TYR A 71 -10.88 -6.47 24.12
C TYR A 71 -10.59 -5.06 23.60
N TRP A 72 -9.32 -4.78 23.31
CA TRP A 72 -8.90 -3.70 22.45
C TRP A 72 -8.86 -4.22 21.01
N MET A 73 -9.67 -3.66 20.15
CA MET A 73 -9.73 -3.99 18.73
C MET A 73 -9.07 -2.88 17.92
N THR A 74 -8.24 -3.22 16.94
CA THR A 74 -7.71 -2.25 15.98
C THR A 74 -8.86 -1.66 15.15
N ASN A 75 -8.76 -0.38 14.82
CA ASN A 75 -9.76 0.39 14.12
C ASN A 75 -9.20 0.89 12.80
N GLY A 76 -9.69 0.39 11.67
CA GLY A 76 -9.26 0.76 10.33
C GLY A 76 -9.37 2.27 10.06
N ASN A 77 -10.35 2.94 10.67
CA ASN A 77 -10.51 4.39 10.54
C ASN A 77 -9.31 5.20 11.10
N PHE A 78 -8.42 4.58 11.88
CA PHE A 78 -7.17 5.22 12.31
C PHE A 78 -6.34 5.70 11.13
N TYR A 79 -6.26 4.92 10.08
CA TYR A 79 -5.45 5.23 8.89
C TYR A 79 -6.03 6.37 8.05
N GLN A 80 -7.33 6.68 8.19
CA GLN A 80 -7.95 7.82 7.49
C GLN A 80 -7.40 9.19 7.91
N GLN A 81 -6.66 9.26 9.01
CA GLN A 81 -5.92 10.46 9.40
C GLN A 81 -4.74 10.76 8.48
N PHE A 82 -4.23 9.73 7.80
CA PHE A 82 -3.01 9.79 7.00
C PHE A 82 -3.31 9.65 5.51
N PHE A 83 -4.30 8.84 5.16
CA PHE A 83 -4.68 8.53 3.79
C PHE A 83 -6.06 9.09 3.47
N ALA A 84 -6.29 9.42 2.22
CA ALA A 84 -7.58 9.90 1.74
C ALA A 84 -8.64 8.80 1.60
N LEU A 85 -8.31 7.53 1.90
CA LEU A 85 -9.13 6.36 1.65
C LEU A 85 -9.55 5.64 2.93
N PRO A 86 -10.74 5.01 2.94
CA PRO A 86 -11.05 3.98 3.92
C PRO A 86 -10.11 2.79 3.67
N ILE A 87 -9.30 2.44 4.67
CA ILE A 87 -8.40 1.27 4.62
C ILE A 87 -9.15 0.02 5.10
N ASP A 88 -10.44 0.08 5.25
CA ASP A 88 -11.29 -1.07 5.66
C ASP A 88 -11.14 -2.29 4.72
N THR A 89 -10.51 -2.09 3.55
CA THR A 89 -10.45 -3.10 2.50
C THR A 89 -9.09 -3.76 2.32
N MET A 90 -8.03 -3.22 2.91
CA MET A 90 -6.70 -3.72 2.49
C MET A 90 -6.24 -4.98 3.22
N TRP A 91 -6.61 -5.23 4.51
CA TRP A 91 -5.99 -6.34 5.25
C TRP A 91 -6.84 -6.80 6.45
N HIS A 92 -8.01 -7.40 6.19
CA HIS A 92 -8.90 -7.95 7.23
C HIS A 92 -8.22 -9.01 8.13
N ASP A 93 -7.24 -9.75 7.60
CA ASP A 93 -6.50 -10.75 8.39
C ASP A 93 -5.59 -10.14 9.45
N ALA A 94 -5.23 -8.86 9.31
CA ALA A 94 -4.40 -8.12 10.25
C ALA A 94 -5.20 -7.47 11.41
N GLU A 95 -6.53 -7.68 11.48
CA GLU A 95 -7.30 -7.22 12.65
C GLU A 95 -6.75 -7.82 13.94
N THR A 96 -6.38 -6.92 14.84
CA THR A 96 -5.79 -7.29 16.11
C THR A 96 -6.81 -7.13 17.23
N TYR A 97 -7.05 -8.20 17.97
CA TYR A 97 -7.87 -8.23 19.18
C TYR A 97 -6.97 -8.54 20.36
N VAL A 98 -6.83 -7.59 21.27
CA VAL A 98 -5.97 -7.70 22.45
C VAL A 98 -6.85 -7.76 23.70
N PRO A 99 -6.85 -8.85 24.48
CA PRO A 99 -7.53 -8.86 25.75
C PRO A 99 -7.10 -7.69 26.64
N VAL A 100 -8.05 -6.99 27.23
CA VAL A 100 -7.74 -5.84 28.13
C VAL A 100 -6.95 -6.32 29.34
N PHE A 101 -7.32 -7.46 29.90
CA PHE A 101 -6.56 -8.13 30.94
C PHE A 101 -5.40 -8.92 30.32
N LYS A 102 -4.18 -8.70 30.81
CA LYS A 102 -2.98 -9.43 30.41
C LYS A 102 -2.66 -10.47 31.46
N PRO A 103 -2.71 -11.77 31.12
CA PRO A 103 -2.31 -12.82 32.06
C PRO A 103 -0.81 -12.76 32.41
N PRO A 104 -0.39 -13.24 33.59
CA PRO A 104 0.99 -13.10 34.06
C PRO A 104 2.05 -13.77 33.17
N ASN A 105 1.71 -14.91 32.53
CA ASN A 105 2.61 -15.67 31.65
C ASN A 105 2.54 -15.24 30.17
N HIS A 106 1.88 -14.12 29.86
CA HIS A 106 1.80 -13.58 28.50
C HIS A 106 2.88 -12.54 28.23
N CYS A 107 3.55 -12.69 27.10
CA CYS A 107 4.51 -11.75 26.57
C CYS A 107 3.95 -11.11 25.28
N ARG A 108 3.69 -9.80 25.32
CA ARG A 108 3.13 -9.03 24.21
C ARG A 108 4.20 -8.34 23.40
N ILE A 109 4.37 -8.78 22.15
CA ILE A 109 5.32 -8.22 21.19
C ILE A 109 4.54 -7.45 20.14
N VAL A 110 4.89 -6.19 19.91
CA VAL A 110 4.26 -5.32 18.90
C VAL A 110 5.24 -5.06 17.78
N ILE A 111 4.83 -5.37 16.55
CA ILE A 111 5.61 -5.13 15.34
C ILE A 111 5.11 -3.85 14.68
N LEU A 112 6.02 -2.88 14.49
CA LEU A 112 5.75 -1.61 13.80
C LEU A 112 6.53 -1.54 12.50
N GLY A 113 5.85 -1.29 11.37
CA GLY A 113 6.51 -1.21 10.08
C GLY A 113 5.59 -1.08 8.88
N GLY A 114 6.15 -1.19 7.68
CA GLY A 114 5.45 -1.19 6.41
C GLY A 114 5.16 -2.59 5.87
N SER A 115 4.94 -2.71 4.54
CA SER A 115 4.67 -3.99 3.86
C SER A 115 5.76 -5.03 4.07
N ALA A 116 7.03 -4.64 4.06
CA ALA A 116 8.15 -5.55 4.30
C ALA A 116 8.13 -6.15 5.72
N ALA A 117 7.70 -5.39 6.74
CA ALA A 117 7.51 -5.91 8.09
C ALA A 117 6.28 -6.81 8.19
N LEU A 118 5.21 -6.46 7.48
CA LEU A 118 3.99 -7.27 7.41
C LEU A 118 4.23 -8.63 6.73
N GLY A 119 5.18 -8.71 5.78
CA GLY A 119 5.49 -9.92 5.03
C GLY A 119 4.65 -10.10 3.76
N VAL A 120 4.10 -9.01 3.21
CA VAL A 120 3.31 -9.04 1.97
C VAL A 120 3.98 -8.17 0.90
N PRO A 121 3.83 -8.56 -0.39
CA PRO A 121 3.64 -9.92 -0.83
C PRO A 121 4.77 -10.85 -0.38
N PRO A 122 4.65 -12.15 -0.18
CA PRO A 122 3.55 -13.00 -0.63
C PRO A 122 2.47 -13.31 0.43
N ASP A 123 2.82 -13.49 1.73
CA ASP A 123 1.85 -13.82 2.79
C ASP A 123 2.43 -13.52 4.18
N PHE A 124 1.70 -12.75 4.97
CA PHE A 124 2.10 -12.40 6.33
C PHE A 124 2.23 -13.61 7.27
N ALA A 125 1.62 -14.76 6.94
CA ALA A 125 1.77 -16.01 7.67
C ALA A 125 3.22 -16.47 7.78
N PHE A 126 4.10 -16.02 6.90
CA PHE A 126 5.50 -16.38 6.80
C PHE A 126 6.45 -15.20 7.03
N SER A 127 5.96 -14.11 7.62
CA SER A 127 6.76 -12.95 7.98
C SER A 127 7.81 -13.27 9.05
N PHE A 128 8.83 -12.41 9.16
CA PHE A 128 9.85 -12.55 10.20
C PHE A 128 9.25 -12.55 11.61
N ALA A 129 8.13 -11.88 11.83
CA ALA A 129 7.43 -11.89 13.11
C ALA A 129 6.87 -13.27 13.46
N ARG A 130 6.33 -13.98 12.47
CA ARG A 130 5.82 -15.34 12.62
C ARG A 130 6.95 -16.35 12.84
N VAL A 131 8.05 -16.18 12.09
CA VAL A 131 9.27 -17.00 12.29
C VAL A 131 9.83 -16.78 13.69
N LEU A 132 9.91 -15.53 14.16
CA LEU A 132 10.35 -15.19 15.51
C LEU A 132 9.43 -15.79 16.57
N GLU A 133 8.12 -15.73 16.38
CA GLU A 133 7.12 -16.32 17.29
C GLU A 133 7.36 -17.83 17.44
N VAL A 134 7.56 -18.56 16.35
CA VAL A 134 7.87 -19.98 16.37
C VAL A 134 9.16 -20.27 17.15
N MET A 135 10.23 -19.51 16.90
CA MET A 135 11.51 -19.66 17.63
C MET A 135 11.35 -19.42 19.13
N LEU A 136 10.55 -18.41 19.52
CA LEU A 136 10.31 -18.07 20.93
C LEU A 136 9.44 -19.12 21.62
N ARG A 137 8.38 -19.62 21.00
CA ARG A 137 7.51 -20.67 21.54
C ARG A 137 8.26 -21.97 21.77
N GLU A 138 9.11 -22.38 20.83
CA GLU A 138 9.94 -23.58 20.96
C GLU A 138 10.92 -23.46 22.14
N ARG A 139 11.46 -22.24 22.35
CA ARG A 139 12.45 -22.00 23.41
C ARG A 139 11.84 -21.81 24.80
N PHE A 140 10.67 -21.20 24.85
CA PHE A 140 9.97 -20.85 26.09
C PHE A 140 8.53 -21.37 26.07
N PRO A 141 8.34 -22.71 26.19
CA PRO A 141 7.02 -23.33 26.06
C PRO A 141 6.03 -22.91 27.15
N GLU A 142 6.52 -22.48 28.32
CA GLU A 142 5.68 -21.99 29.42
C GLU A 142 5.17 -20.55 29.22
N THR A 143 5.74 -19.82 28.26
CA THR A 143 5.36 -18.43 27.97
C THR A 143 4.43 -18.38 26.77
N HIS A 144 3.30 -17.71 26.93
CA HIS A 144 2.39 -17.42 25.81
C HIS A 144 2.83 -16.13 25.11
N PHE A 145 3.24 -16.23 23.84
CA PHE A 145 3.64 -15.07 23.05
C PHE A 145 2.45 -14.56 22.23
N ASP A 146 2.07 -13.30 22.49
CA ASP A 146 1.07 -12.55 21.74
C ASP A 146 1.80 -11.60 20.78
N VAL A 147 1.96 -11.97 19.51
CA VAL A 147 2.62 -11.14 18.51
C VAL A 147 1.58 -10.32 17.72
N TYR A 148 1.56 -9.01 17.94
CA TYR A 148 0.62 -8.10 17.34
C TYR A 148 1.25 -7.34 16.17
N MET A 149 0.76 -7.60 14.97
CA MET A 149 1.23 -6.97 13.75
C MET A 149 0.46 -5.67 13.50
N LEU A 150 1.09 -4.52 13.72
CA LEU A 150 0.54 -3.20 13.39
C LEU A 150 1.16 -2.61 12.11
N ALA A 151 1.96 -3.41 11.41
CA ALA A 151 2.52 -3.03 10.11
C ALA A 151 1.43 -2.99 9.03
N GLN A 152 1.56 -2.03 8.10
CA GLN A 152 0.63 -1.88 6.97
C GLN A 152 1.39 -1.43 5.70
N PRO A 153 0.96 -1.80 4.49
CA PRO A 153 1.56 -1.29 3.27
C PRO A 153 1.45 0.23 3.15
N GLY A 154 2.49 0.85 2.59
CA GLY A 154 2.51 2.29 2.31
C GLY A 154 2.63 3.20 3.53
N VAL A 155 2.63 2.68 4.76
CA VAL A 155 2.82 3.49 5.97
C VAL A 155 4.28 3.81 6.22
N ASN A 156 4.51 4.91 6.93
CA ASN A 156 5.83 5.41 7.30
C ASN A 156 5.89 5.83 8.78
N SER A 157 6.98 6.48 9.17
CA SER A 157 7.25 6.85 10.56
C SER A 157 6.19 7.75 11.20
N TYR A 158 5.50 8.59 10.44
CA TYR A 158 4.42 9.43 10.98
C TYR A 158 3.24 8.60 11.47
N VAL A 159 2.87 7.57 10.72
CA VAL A 159 1.78 6.64 11.09
C VAL A 159 2.21 5.80 12.29
N MET A 160 3.42 5.25 12.25
CA MET A 160 3.93 4.36 13.29
C MET A 160 4.19 5.08 14.61
N TYR A 161 4.54 6.36 14.60
CA TYR A 161 4.64 7.17 15.80
C TYR A 161 3.29 7.28 16.55
N GLU A 162 2.20 7.57 15.84
CA GLU A 162 0.89 7.64 16.47
C GLU A 162 0.37 6.24 16.89
N ALA A 163 0.72 5.20 16.13
CA ALA A 163 0.42 3.81 16.50
C ALA A 163 1.15 3.40 17.79
N ALA A 164 2.46 3.68 17.90
CA ALA A 164 3.25 3.37 19.10
C ALA A 164 2.66 4.03 20.35
N ARG A 165 2.27 5.31 20.26
CA ARG A 165 1.62 6.04 21.37
C ARG A 165 0.32 5.40 21.82
N ALA A 166 -0.47 4.86 20.88
CA ALA A 166 -1.71 4.16 21.17
C ALA A 166 -1.48 2.82 21.91
N CYS A 167 -0.35 2.16 21.66
CA CYS A 167 -0.02 0.84 22.20
C CYS A 167 0.14 0.78 23.71
N ARG A 168 0.34 1.91 24.42
CA ARG A 168 0.34 1.91 25.89
C ARG A 168 -0.89 1.21 26.50
N ARG A 169 -2.04 1.26 25.78
CA ARG A 169 -3.29 0.62 26.24
C ARG A 169 -3.26 -0.89 26.25
N ILE A 170 -2.42 -1.49 25.42
CA ILE A 170 -2.31 -2.94 25.27
C ILE A 170 -1.15 -3.53 26.07
N GLN A 171 -0.44 -2.74 26.87
CA GLN A 171 0.62 -3.17 27.77
C GLN A 171 1.68 -4.06 27.10
N PRO A 172 2.38 -3.58 26.05
CA PRO A 172 3.41 -4.35 25.37
C PRO A 172 4.61 -4.62 26.27
N ASP A 173 5.29 -5.74 26.06
CA ASP A 173 6.60 -6.02 26.69
C ASP A 173 7.75 -5.65 25.77
N LEU A 174 7.51 -5.70 24.45
CA LEU A 174 8.53 -5.41 23.44
C LEU A 174 7.89 -4.75 22.21
N PHE A 175 8.55 -3.72 21.71
CA PHE A 175 8.36 -3.21 20.37
C PHE A 175 9.49 -3.69 19.46
N ILE A 176 9.14 -4.10 18.24
CA ILE A 176 10.08 -4.32 17.15
C ILE A 176 9.73 -3.34 16.04
N VAL A 177 10.67 -2.45 15.70
CA VAL A 177 10.49 -1.38 14.71
C VAL A 177 11.32 -1.69 13.48
N TYR A 178 10.66 -2.07 12.37
CA TYR A 178 11.29 -2.33 11.08
C TYR A 178 10.59 -1.50 10.00
N MET A 179 11.04 -0.26 9.80
CA MET A 179 10.41 0.71 8.90
C MET A 179 11.44 1.67 8.30
N GLY A 180 11.18 2.19 7.10
CA GLY A 180 12.05 3.16 6.41
C GLY A 180 11.82 3.21 4.90
N ASN A 181 11.19 2.19 4.31
CA ASN A 181 10.99 2.11 2.85
C ASN A 181 10.03 3.20 2.31
N ASN A 182 9.05 3.61 3.09
CA ASN A 182 7.99 4.51 2.67
C ASN A 182 8.16 5.97 3.15
N GLU A 183 9.33 6.34 3.64
CA GLU A 183 9.53 7.68 4.23
C GLU A 183 9.39 8.80 3.21
N VAL A 184 9.76 8.52 1.96
CA VAL A 184 9.69 9.49 0.87
C VAL A 184 8.32 9.48 0.19
N ASN A 185 7.76 8.29 -0.05
CA ASN A 185 6.53 8.09 -0.83
C ASN A 185 5.27 7.91 0.03
N GLY A 186 5.40 7.75 1.33
CA GLY A 186 4.27 7.61 2.26
C GLY A 186 3.66 8.96 2.68
N PRO A 187 2.67 8.94 3.58
CA PRO A 187 1.99 10.15 4.05
C PRO A 187 2.97 11.23 4.52
N PHE A 188 2.80 12.48 4.08
CA PHE A 188 3.67 13.61 4.38
C PHE A 188 5.14 13.44 3.92
N GLY A 189 5.43 12.43 3.11
CA GLY A 189 6.74 12.21 2.49
C GLY A 189 7.08 13.25 1.44
N ALA A 190 8.32 13.21 0.95
CA ALA A 190 8.85 14.22 0.04
C ALA A 190 8.17 14.26 -1.35
N THR A 191 7.57 13.14 -1.78
CA THR A 191 6.82 13.04 -3.05
C THR A 191 5.39 13.57 -2.95
N VAL A 192 4.83 13.64 -1.73
CA VAL A 192 3.51 14.22 -1.50
C VAL A 192 3.64 15.74 -1.55
N GLN A 193 3.38 16.32 -2.70
CA GLN A 193 3.54 17.75 -2.92
C GLN A 193 2.49 18.57 -2.18
N GLU A 194 2.90 19.22 -1.10
CA GLU A 194 2.24 20.44 -0.62
C GLU A 194 3.15 21.62 -0.95
N ALA A 195 2.64 22.56 -1.74
CA ALA A 195 3.39 23.70 -2.26
C ALA A 195 3.91 24.65 -1.17
N ASN A 196 3.46 24.50 0.08
CA ASN A 196 3.80 25.40 1.17
C ASN A 196 4.79 24.74 2.16
N PRO A 197 6.07 25.19 2.22
CA PRO A 197 7.06 24.63 3.14
C PRO A 197 6.66 24.67 4.62
N TRP A 198 5.84 25.64 5.05
CA TRP A 198 5.37 25.75 6.43
C TRP A 198 4.43 24.60 6.82
N GLN A 199 3.62 24.10 5.90
CA GLN A 199 2.72 22.98 6.15
C GLN A 199 3.47 21.65 6.35
N MET A 200 4.76 21.62 5.97
CA MET A 200 5.63 20.45 6.08
C MET A 200 6.49 20.44 7.35
N SER A 201 6.28 21.38 8.30
CA SER A 201 6.96 21.29 9.59
C SER A 201 6.34 20.21 10.48
N LEU A 202 7.18 19.42 11.16
CA LEU A 202 6.73 18.28 11.97
C LEU A 202 5.66 18.65 13.03
N PRO A 203 5.75 19.79 13.75
CA PRO A 203 4.70 20.20 14.69
C PRO A 203 3.35 20.44 14.00
N LEU A 204 3.34 21.07 12.82
CA LEU A 204 2.11 21.33 12.08
C LEU A 204 1.51 20.05 11.49
N ILE A 205 2.34 19.12 11.01
CA ILE A 205 1.89 17.80 10.58
C ILE A 205 1.20 17.07 11.75
N ARG A 206 1.83 17.05 12.93
CA ARG A 206 1.25 16.43 14.13
C ARG A 206 -0.05 17.12 14.56
N LEU A 207 -0.11 18.44 14.49
CA LEU A 207 -1.34 19.20 14.74
C LEU A 207 -2.44 18.84 13.73
N ARG A 208 -2.12 18.78 12.43
CA ARG A 208 -3.05 18.39 11.38
C ARG A 208 -3.62 16.98 11.59
N ILE A 209 -2.77 16.01 11.97
CA ILE A 209 -3.20 14.65 12.31
C ILE A 209 -4.22 14.69 13.45
N ARG A 210 -3.92 15.42 14.54
CA ARG A 210 -4.84 15.54 15.69
C ARG A 210 -6.15 16.23 15.34
N LEU A 211 -6.11 17.29 14.51
CA LEU A 211 -7.33 17.97 14.08
C LEU A 211 -8.24 17.07 13.27
N ARG A 212 -7.71 16.08 12.53
CA ARG A 212 -8.53 15.09 11.81
C ARG A 212 -9.29 14.11 12.72
N GLU A 213 -9.03 14.08 14.02
CA GLU A 213 -9.88 13.39 15.00
C GLU A 213 -11.22 14.10 15.24
N LEU A 214 -11.30 15.40 14.93
CA LEU A 214 -12.51 16.19 15.13
C LEU A 214 -13.58 15.90 14.06
N ARG A 215 -14.83 15.77 14.47
CA ARG A 215 -15.98 15.57 13.56
C ARG A 215 -16.16 16.77 12.62
N LEU A 216 -15.90 17.97 13.12
CA LEU A 216 -15.90 19.19 12.30
C LEU A 216 -14.87 19.11 11.16
N ALA A 217 -13.66 18.61 11.43
CA ALA A 217 -12.66 18.43 10.40
C ALA A 217 -13.06 17.34 9.40
N GLN A 218 -13.70 16.26 9.87
CA GLN A 218 -14.26 15.21 9.00
C GLN A 218 -15.38 15.75 8.12
N LEU A 219 -16.25 16.62 8.66
CA LEU A 219 -17.30 17.29 7.90
C LEU A 219 -16.72 18.21 6.80
N ALA A 220 -15.71 18.99 7.15
CA ALA A 220 -15.04 19.90 6.22
C ALA A 220 -14.26 19.14 5.12
N ALA A 221 -13.65 18.01 5.46
CA ALA A 221 -12.87 17.19 4.53
C ALA A 221 -13.74 16.35 3.57
N GLY A 222 -15.03 16.25 3.79
CA GLY A 222 -15.94 15.28 3.16
C GLY A 222 -16.15 15.39 1.65
N ARG A 223 -15.44 16.26 0.91
CA ARG A 223 -15.69 16.49 -0.52
C ARG A 223 -14.45 16.66 -1.41
N GLY A 224 -13.25 16.45 -0.90
CA GLY A 224 -12.02 16.66 -1.67
C GLY A 224 -10.98 15.56 -1.50
N ARG A 225 -11.33 14.33 -1.85
CA ARG A 225 -10.41 13.17 -1.70
C ARG A 225 -9.63 12.97 -3.00
N VAL A 226 -8.30 12.98 -2.92
CA VAL A 226 -7.43 12.58 -4.02
C VAL A 226 -7.50 11.06 -4.17
N PRO A 227 -7.79 10.51 -5.36
CA PRO A 227 -7.82 9.07 -5.59
C PRO A 227 -6.45 8.42 -5.32
N TRP A 228 -6.44 7.29 -4.61
CA TRP A 228 -5.23 6.46 -4.43
C TRP A 228 -4.68 5.91 -5.75
N HIS A 229 -5.48 5.90 -6.81
CA HIS A 229 -5.18 5.31 -8.11
C HIS A 229 -4.71 6.32 -9.17
N ALA A 230 -4.05 7.41 -8.78
CA ALA A 230 -3.26 8.16 -9.75
C ALA A 230 -2.26 7.22 -10.45
N PRO A 231 -1.97 7.36 -11.76
CA PRO A 231 -0.93 6.61 -12.44
C PRO A 231 0.35 6.58 -11.63
N LEU A 232 1.15 5.50 -11.73
CA LEU A 232 2.44 5.45 -11.05
C LEU A 232 3.29 6.68 -11.39
N GLU A 233 3.19 7.15 -12.62
CA GLU A 233 3.81 8.38 -13.10
C GLU A 233 3.30 9.64 -12.40
N ASP A 234 2.01 9.68 -12.00
CA ASP A 234 1.42 10.80 -11.25
C ASP A 234 1.55 10.63 -9.72
N ARG A 235 1.77 9.40 -9.24
CA ARG A 235 1.91 9.10 -7.80
C ARG A 235 3.30 9.38 -7.26
N TYR A 236 4.31 9.06 -8.07
CA TYR A 236 5.69 9.13 -7.65
C TYR A 236 6.37 10.28 -8.38
N THR A 237 6.47 11.39 -7.72
CA THR A 237 7.41 12.42 -8.13
C THR A 237 8.80 11.84 -7.92
N TYR A 238 9.55 11.67 -9.00
CA TYR A 238 10.94 11.28 -8.93
C TYR A 238 11.76 12.38 -8.24
N ILE A 239 12.60 12.00 -7.31
CA ILE A 239 13.38 12.94 -6.49
C ILE A 239 14.86 12.57 -6.56
N ARG A 240 15.68 13.48 -7.05
CA ARG A 240 17.15 13.32 -7.09
C ARG A 240 17.72 13.29 -5.66
N GLN A 241 18.93 12.71 -5.52
CA GLN A 241 19.64 12.55 -4.24
C GLN A 241 20.02 13.87 -3.54
N ASP A 242 20.14 14.97 -4.30
CA ASP A 242 20.50 16.31 -3.84
C ASP A 242 19.29 17.16 -3.39
N ASP A 243 18.08 16.69 -3.64
CA ASP A 243 16.85 17.41 -3.27
C ASP A 243 16.78 17.68 -1.75
N PRO A 244 16.59 18.95 -1.35
CA PRO A 244 16.54 19.32 0.06
C PRO A 244 15.39 18.69 0.84
N ARG A 245 14.32 18.22 0.15
CA ARG A 245 13.20 17.53 0.77
C ARG A 245 13.63 16.22 1.42
N LEU A 246 14.63 15.53 0.87
CA LEU A 246 15.17 14.29 1.45
C LEU A 246 15.84 14.51 2.81
N ARG A 247 16.56 15.63 3.00
CA ARG A 247 17.16 15.99 4.31
C ARG A 247 16.09 16.28 5.36
N ARG A 248 14.96 16.85 4.94
CA ARG A 248 13.82 17.08 5.85
C ARG A 248 13.18 15.75 6.25
N THR A 249 12.96 14.85 5.28
CA THR A 249 12.45 13.50 5.53
C THR A 249 13.30 12.74 6.53
N GLU A 250 14.63 12.76 6.38
CA GLU A 250 15.57 12.17 7.35
C GLU A 250 15.39 12.73 8.77
N LYS A 251 15.34 14.07 8.89
CA LYS A 251 15.16 14.73 10.21
C LYS A 251 13.82 14.37 10.84
N HIS A 252 12.75 14.29 10.04
CA HIS A 252 11.44 13.92 10.55
C HIS A 252 11.42 12.45 10.97
N TYR A 253 12.03 11.56 10.18
CA TYR A 253 12.18 10.14 10.53
C TYR A 253 12.88 9.98 11.87
N ALA A 254 14.06 10.62 12.05
CA ALA A 254 14.81 10.53 13.29
C ALA A 254 13.96 10.96 14.51
N ARG A 255 13.27 12.10 14.42
CA ARG A 255 12.38 12.57 15.50
C ARG A 255 11.13 11.73 15.73
N ASN A 256 10.62 11.09 14.68
CA ASN A 256 9.50 10.14 14.82
C ASN A 256 9.98 8.85 15.48
N LEU A 257 11.18 8.35 15.12
CA LEU A 257 11.79 7.19 15.79
C LEU A 257 12.08 7.49 17.27
N GLU A 258 12.69 8.62 17.59
CA GLU A 258 12.88 9.06 18.98
C GLU A 258 11.53 9.09 19.74
N GLY A 259 10.49 9.63 19.12
CA GLY A 259 9.15 9.65 19.70
C GLY A 259 8.51 8.25 19.87
N ILE A 260 8.86 7.27 19.02
CA ILE A 260 8.46 5.86 19.20
C ILE A 260 9.19 5.27 20.41
N LEU A 261 10.49 5.55 20.56
CA LEU A 261 11.27 5.12 21.72
C LEU A 261 10.70 5.70 23.03
N ASP A 262 10.33 6.99 23.02
CA ASP A 262 9.65 7.63 24.15
C ASP A 262 8.31 6.97 24.48
N ALA A 263 7.50 6.68 23.46
CA ALA A 263 6.20 6.01 23.64
C ALA A 263 6.36 4.60 24.25
N ALA A 264 7.42 3.89 23.88
CA ALA A 264 7.73 2.58 24.44
C ALA A 264 8.20 2.71 25.91
N ARG A 265 9.02 3.71 26.23
CA ARG A 265 9.43 4.04 27.61
C ARG A 265 8.21 4.33 28.48
N ASP A 266 7.27 5.15 27.98
CA ASP A 266 6.01 5.47 28.67
C ASP A 266 5.11 4.22 28.88
N ALA A 267 5.25 3.23 28.02
CA ALA A 267 4.55 1.96 28.12
C ALA A 267 5.28 0.94 29.03
N GLY A 268 6.51 1.21 29.46
CA GLY A 268 7.36 0.26 30.21
C GLY A 268 7.85 -0.92 29.37
N ALA A 269 7.92 -0.76 28.04
CA ALA A 269 8.28 -1.79 27.09
C ALA A 269 9.74 -1.69 26.63
N ALA A 270 10.38 -2.82 26.35
CA ALA A 270 11.65 -2.86 25.64
C ALA A 270 11.46 -2.53 24.14
N VAL A 271 12.54 -2.14 23.46
CA VAL A 271 12.51 -1.83 22.02
C VAL A 271 13.69 -2.45 21.30
N LEU A 272 13.41 -3.10 20.18
CA LEU A 272 14.36 -3.39 19.11
C LEU A 272 14.02 -2.51 17.92
N PHE A 273 14.91 -1.61 17.51
CA PHE A 273 14.74 -0.81 16.31
C PHE A 273 15.83 -1.12 15.30
N CYS A 274 15.44 -1.29 14.06
CA CYS A 274 16.25 -1.97 13.06
C CYS A 274 16.60 -1.03 11.90
N THR A 275 17.84 -1.16 11.37
CA THR A 275 18.11 -0.75 10.00
C THR A 275 17.31 -1.62 9.04
N VAL A 276 17.03 -1.12 7.84
CA VAL A 276 16.19 -1.80 6.85
C VAL A 276 17.03 -2.23 5.66
N GLY A 277 16.94 -3.51 5.29
CA GLY A 277 17.61 -4.04 4.11
C GLY A 277 16.84 -3.78 2.83
N CYS A 278 17.56 -3.85 1.71
CA CYS A 278 16.97 -3.81 0.38
C CYS A 278 17.82 -4.62 -0.63
N ASN A 279 17.20 -4.97 -1.76
CA ASN A 279 17.88 -5.65 -2.86
C ASN A 279 18.81 -4.67 -3.58
N LEU A 280 20.09 -4.84 -3.40
CA LEU A 280 21.12 -4.00 -4.02
C LEU A 280 21.65 -4.61 -5.32
N ARG A 281 21.86 -5.95 -5.32
CA ARG A 281 22.56 -6.66 -6.39
C ARG A 281 21.69 -6.98 -7.59
N ASP A 282 20.44 -7.37 -7.35
CA ASP A 282 19.60 -8.00 -8.37
C ASP A 282 18.37 -7.15 -8.74
N TRP A 283 18.23 -5.95 -8.18
CA TRP A 283 17.18 -5.00 -8.52
C TRP A 283 17.78 -3.69 -9.06
N ALA A 284 17.57 -3.45 -10.37
CA ALA A 284 18.04 -2.24 -11.01
C ALA A 284 17.32 -0.98 -10.50
N PRO A 285 17.93 0.20 -10.55
CA PRO A 285 17.26 1.47 -10.35
C PRO A 285 16.07 1.62 -11.30
N LEU A 286 14.94 2.13 -10.80
CA LEU A 286 13.76 2.36 -11.63
C LEU A 286 13.75 3.75 -12.28
N ALA A 287 14.51 4.70 -11.74
CA ALA A 287 14.63 6.03 -12.33
C ALA A 287 16.06 6.58 -12.19
N SER A 288 16.62 6.98 -13.31
CA SER A 288 17.96 7.54 -13.41
C SER A 288 17.90 8.92 -14.05
N PHE A 289 18.49 9.92 -13.41
CA PHE A 289 18.53 11.29 -13.91
C PHE A 289 19.97 11.79 -13.94
N HIS A 290 20.27 12.52 -14.99
CA HIS A 290 21.50 13.29 -15.08
C HIS A 290 21.47 14.49 -14.12
N ARG A 291 22.65 15.03 -13.81
CA ARG A 291 22.75 16.33 -13.15
C ARG A 291 22.26 17.45 -14.08
N ASP A 292 21.67 18.50 -13.49
CA ASP A 292 21.00 19.54 -14.25
C ASP A 292 21.95 20.49 -15.00
N ASP A 293 23.25 20.47 -14.71
CA ASP A 293 24.27 21.38 -15.25
C ASP A 293 25.05 20.79 -16.45
N LEU A 294 24.63 19.64 -16.98
CA LEU A 294 25.24 19.07 -18.18
C LEU A 294 24.81 19.82 -19.44
N SER A 295 25.80 20.13 -20.29
CA SER A 295 25.51 20.65 -21.63
C SER A 295 24.94 19.55 -22.53
N PRO A 296 24.18 19.90 -23.60
CA PRO A 296 23.76 18.92 -24.61
C PRO A 296 24.92 18.13 -25.24
N GLU A 297 26.10 18.76 -25.35
CA GLU A 297 27.32 18.14 -25.88
C GLU A 297 27.89 17.10 -24.90
N ASP A 298 27.94 17.41 -23.60
CA ASP A 298 28.33 16.46 -22.57
C ASP A 298 27.35 15.26 -22.51
N LEU A 299 26.05 15.50 -22.64
CA LEU A 299 25.06 14.43 -22.70
C LEU A 299 25.27 13.51 -23.91
N GLN A 300 25.63 14.06 -25.07
CA GLN A 300 25.95 13.25 -26.25
C GLN A 300 27.20 12.41 -26.02
N ILE A 301 28.27 13.01 -25.48
CA ILE A 301 29.55 12.30 -25.17
C ILE A 301 29.26 11.19 -24.13
N TRP A 302 28.50 11.50 -23.11
CA TRP A 302 28.09 10.52 -22.09
C TRP A 302 27.29 9.38 -22.72
N GLY A 303 26.33 9.68 -23.57
CA GLY A 303 25.47 8.72 -24.26
C GLY A 303 26.28 7.75 -25.13
N ASP A 304 27.20 8.27 -25.91
CA ASP A 304 28.08 7.46 -26.78
C ASP A 304 28.94 6.46 -25.98
N HIS A 305 29.51 6.90 -24.86
CA HIS A 305 30.27 6.01 -23.97
C HIS A 305 29.35 4.99 -23.27
N TYR A 306 28.17 5.41 -22.80
CA TYR A 306 27.23 4.54 -22.13
C TYR A 306 26.70 3.44 -23.06
N GLN A 307 26.26 3.77 -24.27
CA GLN A 307 25.77 2.80 -25.26
C GLN A 307 26.87 1.80 -25.68
N ARG A 308 28.13 2.26 -25.83
CA ARG A 308 29.25 1.35 -26.06
C ARG A 308 29.46 0.40 -24.89
N GLY A 309 29.34 0.88 -23.66
CA GLY A 309 29.41 0.05 -22.47
C GLY A 309 28.30 -1.03 -22.45
N VAL A 310 27.07 -0.65 -22.79
CA VAL A 310 25.93 -1.57 -22.91
C VAL A 310 26.22 -2.64 -23.97
N ALA A 311 26.66 -2.24 -25.16
CA ALA A 311 26.95 -3.16 -26.24
C ALA A 311 28.08 -4.16 -25.89
N PHE A 312 29.11 -3.73 -25.12
CA PHE A 312 30.13 -4.63 -24.60
C PHE A 312 29.58 -5.55 -23.53
N GLN A 313 28.71 -5.06 -22.64
CA GLN A 313 28.09 -5.85 -21.59
C GLN A 313 27.19 -6.97 -22.16
N GLU A 314 26.42 -6.70 -23.21
CA GLU A 314 25.58 -7.67 -23.91
C GLU A 314 26.39 -8.79 -24.57
N LYS A 315 27.63 -8.48 -24.97
CA LYS A 315 28.61 -9.45 -25.52
C LYS A 315 29.50 -10.10 -24.44
N GLU A 316 29.18 -9.89 -23.16
CA GLU A 316 29.97 -10.38 -22.01
C GLU A 316 31.44 -9.94 -22.02
N GLN A 317 31.74 -8.84 -22.69
CA GLN A 317 33.08 -8.24 -22.74
C GLN A 317 33.28 -7.30 -21.54
N TRP A 318 33.32 -7.87 -20.35
CA TRP A 318 33.20 -7.14 -19.08
C TRP A 318 34.26 -6.06 -18.88
N GLN A 319 35.53 -6.32 -19.22
CA GLN A 319 36.63 -5.32 -19.11
C GLN A 319 36.39 -4.12 -20.03
N ASN A 320 35.96 -4.37 -21.27
CA ASN A 320 35.65 -3.31 -22.25
C ASN A 320 34.44 -2.52 -21.83
N ALA A 321 33.43 -3.19 -21.27
CA ALA A 321 32.23 -2.55 -20.72
C ALA A 321 32.59 -1.62 -19.54
N VAL A 322 33.42 -2.07 -18.60
CA VAL A 322 33.89 -1.24 -17.48
C VAL A 322 34.61 0.00 -18.00
N ALA A 323 35.56 -0.14 -18.93
CA ALA A 323 36.33 0.98 -19.48
C ALA A 323 35.42 2.02 -20.16
N ALA A 324 34.38 1.57 -20.88
CA ALA A 324 33.40 2.45 -21.52
C ALA A 324 32.50 3.14 -20.49
N PHE A 325 32.02 2.42 -19.48
CA PHE A 325 31.23 2.99 -18.40
C PHE A 325 32.04 3.95 -17.53
N GLU A 326 33.32 3.71 -17.28
CA GLU A 326 34.22 4.65 -16.60
C GLU A 326 34.40 5.93 -17.42
N ALA A 327 34.41 5.84 -18.76
CA ALA A 327 34.48 7.02 -19.63
C ALA A 327 33.17 7.84 -19.52
N ALA A 328 31.99 7.21 -19.50
CA ALA A 328 30.74 7.87 -19.23
C ALA A 328 30.72 8.50 -17.81
N ALA A 329 31.18 7.78 -16.79
CA ALA A 329 31.22 8.26 -15.41
C ALA A 329 32.16 9.47 -15.20
N ARG A 330 33.14 9.70 -16.06
CA ARG A 330 33.95 10.94 -16.03
C ARG A 330 33.16 12.17 -16.43
N VAL A 331 32.10 12.03 -17.22
CA VAL A 331 31.21 13.11 -17.61
C VAL A 331 30.10 13.30 -16.56
N ASP A 332 29.38 12.22 -16.26
CA ASP A 332 28.37 12.21 -15.18
C ASP A 332 28.37 10.85 -14.49
N ASP A 333 28.71 10.86 -13.23
CA ASP A 333 28.78 9.66 -12.37
C ASP A 333 27.57 9.49 -11.47
N THR A 334 26.54 10.37 -11.58
CA THR A 334 25.33 10.36 -10.75
C THR A 334 24.15 9.62 -11.37
N TYR A 335 24.30 9.10 -12.59
CA TYR A 335 23.27 8.32 -13.26
C TYR A 335 23.16 6.91 -12.64
N ALA A 336 22.04 6.63 -11.97
CA ALA A 336 21.91 5.43 -11.14
C ALA A 336 22.13 4.11 -11.90
N GLU A 337 21.55 3.99 -13.11
CA GLU A 337 21.69 2.77 -13.92
C GLU A 337 23.14 2.55 -14.37
N LEU A 338 23.89 3.60 -14.69
CA LEU A 338 25.31 3.49 -15.00
C LEU A 338 26.06 2.81 -13.84
N ARG A 339 25.82 3.27 -12.62
CA ARG A 339 26.44 2.69 -11.43
C ARG A 339 26.03 1.23 -11.23
N PHE A 340 24.76 0.91 -11.42
CA PHE A 340 24.29 -0.46 -11.31
C PHE A 340 24.97 -1.40 -12.34
N ARG A 341 25.06 -0.97 -13.61
CA ARG A 341 25.73 -1.73 -14.68
C ARG A 341 27.22 -1.93 -14.40
N MET A 342 27.92 -0.90 -13.90
CA MET A 342 29.33 -1.01 -13.46
C MET A 342 29.46 -2.04 -12.33
N GLY A 343 28.58 -2.03 -11.33
CA GLY A 343 28.55 -3.01 -10.26
C GLY A 343 28.40 -4.44 -10.80
N ARG A 344 27.50 -4.65 -11.75
CA ARG A 344 27.32 -5.96 -12.42
C ARG A 344 28.56 -6.41 -13.19
N CYS A 345 29.21 -5.51 -13.92
CA CYS A 345 30.44 -5.84 -14.63
C CYS A 345 31.57 -6.26 -13.68
N TRP A 346 31.76 -5.53 -12.56
CA TRP A 346 32.77 -5.90 -11.57
C TRP A 346 32.47 -7.23 -10.88
N LEU A 347 31.19 -7.56 -10.61
CA LEU A 347 30.82 -8.89 -10.12
C LEU A 347 31.13 -10.00 -11.14
N ALA A 348 30.84 -9.78 -12.41
CA ALA A 348 31.13 -10.74 -13.47
C ALA A 348 32.66 -10.97 -13.63
N LEU A 349 33.47 -9.96 -13.33
CA LEU A 349 34.92 -10.06 -13.27
C LEU A 349 35.45 -10.69 -11.96
N GLY A 350 34.56 -11.05 -11.01
CA GLY A 350 34.90 -11.65 -9.71
C GLY A 350 35.37 -10.63 -8.65
N ASP A 351 35.29 -9.33 -8.91
CA ASP A 351 35.72 -8.28 -7.97
C ASP A 351 34.55 -7.66 -7.22
N ALA A 352 34.12 -8.35 -6.20
CA ALA A 352 33.02 -7.89 -5.32
C ALA A 352 33.38 -6.60 -4.54
N ALA A 353 34.66 -6.38 -4.24
CA ALA A 353 35.13 -5.21 -3.53
C ALA A 353 34.92 -3.93 -4.34
N ARG A 354 35.21 -3.99 -5.66
CA ARG A 354 34.90 -2.89 -6.60
C ARG A 354 33.41 -2.80 -6.93
N ALA A 355 32.70 -3.92 -7.02
CA ALA A 355 31.27 -3.93 -7.32
C ALA A 355 30.43 -3.21 -6.26
N ARG A 356 30.68 -3.46 -4.97
CA ARG A 356 29.88 -2.98 -3.85
C ARG A 356 29.68 -1.45 -3.82
N PRO A 357 30.71 -0.59 -3.95
CA PRO A 357 30.54 0.87 -4.02
C PRO A 357 29.60 1.32 -5.14
N HIS A 358 29.63 0.64 -6.29
CA HIS A 358 28.77 0.98 -7.41
C HIS A 358 27.29 0.64 -7.13
N PHE A 359 26.98 -0.48 -6.51
CA PHE A 359 25.62 -0.79 -6.10
C PHE A 359 25.09 0.16 -5.02
N LEU A 360 25.95 0.57 -4.08
CA LEU A 360 25.59 1.57 -3.07
C LEU A 360 25.31 2.94 -3.72
N ALA A 361 26.12 3.35 -4.70
CA ALA A 361 25.88 4.57 -5.46
C ALA A 361 24.59 4.48 -6.30
N ALA A 362 24.35 3.34 -6.95
CA ALA A 362 23.12 3.10 -7.68
C ALA A 362 21.86 3.22 -6.78
N TRP A 363 21.93 2.72 -5.56
CA TRP A 363 20.88 2.86 -4.57
C TRP A 363 20.68 4.33 -4.12
N GLU A 364 21.76 5.07 -3.83
CA GLU A 364 21.69 6.48 -3.44
C GLU A 364 21.13 7.35 -4.57
N TYR A 365 21.48 7.05 -5.84
CA TYR A 365 21.12 7.86 -7.00
C TYR A 365 19.76 7.49 -7.63
N ASP A 366 19.15 6.34 -7.27
CA ASP A 366 17.85 5.96 -7.77
C ASP A 366 16.80 7.01 -7.39
N ALA A 367 16.29 7.74 -8.37
CA ALA A 367 15.32 8.80 -8.15
C ALA A 367 13.92 8.26 -7.81
N PHE A 368 13.63 6.99 -8.11
CA PHE A 368 12.48 6.28 -7.57
C PHE A 368 12.78 5.84 -6.13
N ARG A 369 12.29 6.58 -5.17
CA ARG A 369 12.57 6.40 -3.74
C ARG A 369 11.74 5.29 -3.08
N GLY A 370 11.58 4.16 -3.75
CA GLY A 370 10.82 2.99 -3.26
C GLY A 370 11.59 2.09 -2.29
N ARG A 371 12.90 2.33 -2.08
CA ARG A 371 13.75 1.66 -1.09
C ARG A 371 14.02 2.57 0.10
N VAL A 372 14.36 1.99 1.25
CA VAL A 372 14.89 2.79 2.37
C VAL A 372 16.04 3.67 1.86
N GLN A 373 16.09 4.92 2.31
CA GLN A 373 17.19 5.80 1.91
C GLN A 373 18.45 5.50 2.76
N PRO A 374 19.66 5.50 2.20
CA PRO A 374 20.91 5.29 2.96
C PRO A 374 21.03 6.20 4.18
N ARG A 375 20.61 7.46 4.06
CA ARG A 375 20.59 8.44 5.14
C ARG A 375 19.61 8.10 6.27
N VAL A 376 18.52 7.36 5.98
CA VAL A 376 17.58 6.88 7.01
C VAL A 376 18.26 5.79 7.85
N ASN A 377 18.90 4.80 7.23
CA ASN A 377 19.69 3.79 7.95
C ASN A 377 20.84 4.42 8.75
N ALA A 378 21.51 5.46 8.21
CA ALA A 378 22.52 6.22 8.93
C ALA A 378 21.92 6.93 10.16
N ALA A 379 20.71 7.48 10.08
CA ALA A 379 20.03 8.09 11.21
C ALA A 379 19.69 7.05 12.29
N ILE A 380 19.24 5.84 11.91
CA ILE A 380 18.99 4.73 12.84
C ILE A 380 20.27 4.36 13.61
N ARG A 381 21.41 4.22 12.91
CA ARG A 381 22.70 3.90 13.52
C ARG A 381 23.14 5.00 14.49
N ARG A 382 23.06 6.29 14.10
CA ARG A 382 23.39 7.41 14.98
C ARG A 382 22.56 7.43 16.26
N ILE A 383 21.26 7.15 16.17
CA ILE A 383 20.40 7.03 17.37
C ILE A 383 20.87 5.85 18.22
N GLY A 384 21.18 4.70 17.61
CA GLY A 384 21.70 3.53 18.33
C GLY A 384 23.03 3.77 19.05
N GLU A 385 23.93 4.55 18.45
CA GLU A 385 25.23 4.92 19.03
C GLU A 385 25.10 5.86 20.23
N THR A 386 24.10 6.73 20.23
CA THR A 386 23.87 7.71 21.31
C THR A 386 22.95 7.21 22.42
N LEU A 387 22.24 6.12 22.17
CA LEU A 387 21.27 5.57 23.11
C LEU A 387 21.95 4.61 24.11
N HIS A 388 21.87 4.94 25.40
CA HIS A 388 22.50 4.16 26.48
C HIS A 388 21.49 3.46 27.41
N GLU A 389 20.24 3.25 26.91
CA GLU A 389 19.19 2.58 27.68
C GLU A 389 19.23 1.07 27.50
N PRO A 390 19.39 0.27 28.58
CA PRO A 390 19.50 -1.20 28.46
C PRO A 390 18.28 -1.88 27.81
N ALA A 391 17.09 -1.28 27.95
CA ALA A 391 15.85 -1.81 27.40
C ALA A 391 15.65 -1.47 25.91
N MET A 392 16.55 -0.69 25.29
CA MET A 392 16.42 -0.24 23.90
C MET A 392 17.69 -0.59 23.14
N ARG A 393 17.54 -1.28 22.00
CA ARG A 393 18.69 -1.71 21.20
C ARG A 393 18.45 -1.52 19.72
N MET A 394 19.48 -1.03 19.03
CA MET A 394 19.56 -1.02 17.58
C MET A 394 20.05 -2.38 17.07
N VAL A 395 19.40 -2.91 16.04
CA VAL A 395 19.79 -4.13 15.34
C VAL A 395 20.11 -3.79 13.89
N ASP A 396 21.35 -4.03 13.46
CA ASP A 396 21.79 -3.69 12.11
C ASP A 396 21.43 -4.79 11.09
N ILE A 397 20.15 -4.83 10.73
CA ILE A 397 19.61 -5.84 9.79
C ILE A 397 20.16 -5.64 8.38
N GLU A 398 20.38 -4.41 7.91
CA GLU A 398 21.01 -4.16 6.60
C GLU A 398 22.38 -4.84 6.52
N ARG A 399 23.21 -4.68 7.55
CA ARG A 399 24.52 -5.31 7.63
C ARG A 399 24.39 -6.83 7.72
N ALA A 400 23.50 -7.33 8.57
CA ALA A 400 23.30 -8.77 8.74
C ALA A 400 22.86 -9.46 7.44
N LEU A 401 21.97 -8.86 6.66
CA LEU A 401 21.58 -9.37 5.35
C LEU A 401 22.77 -9.33 4.37
N SER A 402 23.51 -8.24 4.32
CA SER A 402 24.67 -8.11 3.45
C SER A 402 25.75 -9.15 3.77
N GLU A 403 26.12 -9.33 5.04
CA GLU A 403 27.13 -10.30 5.48
C GLU A 403 26.77 -11.76 5.20
N ASN A 404 25.47 -12.07 5.15
CA ASN A 404 24.96 -13.42 4.84
C ASN A 404 24.56 -13.59 3.36
N SER A 405 24.85 -12.60 2.51
CA SER A 405 24.60 -12.64 1.07
C SER A 405 25.86 -13.03 0.29
N PRO A 406 25.74 -13.64 -0.90
CA PRO A 406 26.86 -13.83 -1.81
C PRO A 406 27.57 -12.50 -2.08
N HIS A 407 28.89 -12.53 -2.02
CA HIS A 407 29.75 -11.35 -2.25
C HIS A 407 29.57 -10.20 -1.24
N GLY A 408 28.86 -10.42 -0.12
CA GLY A 408 28.55 -9.36 0.85
C GLY A 408 27.57 -8.30 0.35
N ILE A 409 26.76 -8.62 -0.65
CA ILE A 409 25.80 -7.69 -1.30
C ILE A 409 24.45 -8.37 -1.37
N ALA A 410 23.46 -7.84 -0.62
CA ALA A 410 22.15 -8.41 -0.53
C ALA A 410 21.41 -8.40 -1.89
N GLY A 411 20.75 -9.52 -2.20
CA GLY A 411 20.10 -9.76 -3.47
C GLY A 411 18.84 -10.63 -3.34
N ARG A 412 18.51 -11.34 -4.43
CA ARG A 412 17.32 -12.17 -4.58
C ARG A 412 17.21 -13.33 -3.57
N GLU A 413 18.30 -13.75 -2.97
CA GLU A 413 18.25 -14.76 -1.92
C GLU A 413 17.40 -14.32 -0.71
N PHE A 414 17.32 -13.01 -0.47
CA PHE A 414 16.55 -12.43 0.62
C PHE A 414 15.36 -11.58 0.19
N PHE A 415 15.28 -11.21 -1.09
CA PHE A 415 14.24 -10.31 -1.60
C PHE A 415 13.60 -10.83 -2.88
N TYR A 416 12.28 -10.77 -2.95
CA TYR A 416 11.55 -10.95 -4.21
C TYR A 416 11.73 -9.75 -5.15
N ASP A 417 11.65 -8.54 -4.60
CA ASP A 417 11.78 -7.27 -5.32
C ASP A 417 12.83 -6.36 -4.67
N ASN A 418 12.59 -5.06 -4.72
CA ASN A 418 13.47 -4.06 -4.10
C ASN A 418 13.52 -4.12 -2.57
N VAL A 419 12.43 -4.57 -1.90
CA VAL A 419 12.28 -4.50 -0.43
C VAL A 419 11.52 -5.65 0.22
N HIS A 420 10.70 -6.41 -0.53
CA HIS A 420 9.88 -7.46 0.03
C HIS A 420 10.65 -8.78 0.17
N LEU A 421 10.55 -9.36 1.34
CA LEU A 421 11.41 -10.46 1.78
C LEU A 421 10.94 -11.82 1.26
N THR A 422 11.88 -12.66 0.80
CA THR A 422 11.68 -14.09 0.68
C THR A 422 11.57 -14.75 2.05
N PHE A 423 11.21 -16.04 2.11
CA PHE A 423 11.22 -16.73 3.41
C PHE A 423 12.63 -16.81 4.03
N PRO A 424 13.72 -17.10 3.29
CA PRO A 424 15.09 -16.96 3.81
C PRO A 424 15.41 -15.57 4.36
N GLY A 425 14.93 -14.50 3.71
CA GLY A 425 15.08 -13.12 4.20
C GLY A 425 14.35 -12.89 5.52
N ASN A 426 13.09 -13.34 5.62
CA ASN A 426 12.31 -13.29 6.85
C ASN A 426 12.96 -14.09 7.97
N TYR A 427 13.47 -15.29 7.67
CA TYR A 427 14.21 -16.12 8.62
C TYR A 427 15.47 -15.44 9.13
N GLN A 428 16.25 -14.83 8.24
CA GLN A 428 17.50 -14.15 8.62
C GLN A 428 17.22 -13.00 9.60
N ILE A 429 16.20 -12.19 9.35
CA ILE A 429 15.78 -11.11 10.25
C ILE A 429 15.33 -11.69 11.60
N ALA A 430 14.47 -12.71 11.58
CA ALA A 430 13.99 -13.36 12.81
C ALA A 430 15.13 -13.94 13.64
N ARG A 431 16.15 -14.54 13.00
CA ARG A 431 17.33 -15.09 13.65
C ARG A 431 18.14 -14.02 14.39
N GLU A 432 18.36 -12.85 13.75
CA GLU A 432 19.08 -11.73 14.37
C GLU A 432 18.26 -11.16 15.56
N LEU A 433 16.95 -11.00 15.37
CA LEU A 433 16.07 -10.51 16.43
C LEU A 433 15.95 -11.46 17.59
N PHE A 434 15.90 -12.78 17.34
CA PHE A 434 15.76 -13.81 18.39
C PHE A 434 16.80 -13.67 19.48
N GLY A 435 18.08 -13.54 19.13
CA GLY A 435 19.16 -13.35 20.08
C GLY A 435 18.98 -12.11 20.95
N GLN A 436 18.55 -11.01 20.34
CA GLN A 436 18.30 -9.73 21.03
C GLN A 436 17.08 -9.80 21.95
N VAL A 437 15.98 -10.44 21.49
CA VAL A 437 14.78 -10.65 22.32
C VAL A 437 15.09 -11.45 23.56
N VAL A 438 15.84 -12.56 23.42
CA VAL A 438 16.23 -13.40 24.55
C VAL A 438 17.11 -12.62 25.54
N GLN A 439 18.03 -11.79 25.07
CA GLN A 439 18.85 -10.96 25.95
C GLN A 439 18.06 -9.88 26.69
N LEU A 440 17.04 -9.28 26.02
CA LEU A 440 16.23 -8.21 26.63
C LEU A 440 15.16 -8.75 27.59
N LEU A 441 14.50 -9.82 27.20
CA LEU A 441 13.34 -10.36 27.91
C LEU A 441 13.66 -11.65 28.70
N GLY A 442 14.84 -12.24 28.52
CA GLY A 442 15.24 -13.49 29.16
C GLY A 442 14.97 -13.56 30.66
N PRO A 443 15.27 -12.52 31.46
CA PRO A 443 14.93 -12.50 32.88
C PRO A 443 13.42 -12.63 33.17
N LYS A 444 12.56 -12.05 32.29
CA LYS A 444 11.10 -12.16 32.39
C LYS A 444 10.58 -13.53 31.91
N LEU A 445 11.32 -14.18 31.01
CA LEU A 445 10.96 -15.46 30.38
C LEU A 445 11.52 -16.67 31.15
N GLY A 446 12.18 -16.48 32.29
CA GLY A 446 12.79 -17.57 33.07
C GLY A 446 14.01 -18.21 32.39
N ALA A 447 14.68 -17.47 31.48
CA ALA A 447 15.90 -17.95 30.84
C ALA A 447 17.05 -18.03 31.86
N PRO A 448 17.82 -19.13 31.93
CA PRO A 448 19.01 -19.19 32.75
C PRO A 448 20.07 -18.21 32.23
N ASP A 449 20.72 -17.48 33.14
CA ASP A 449 21.69 -16.39 32.88
C ASP A 449 22.88 -16.74 31.96
N LYS A 450 23.12 -18.03 31.66
CA LYS A 450 24.37 -18.48 31.03
C LYS A 450 24.23 -19.18 29.68
N ALA A 451 23.04 -19.40 29.14
CA ALA A 451 22.88 -20.09 27.88
C ALA A 451 22.38 -19.11 26.80
N SER A 452 23.23 -18.73 25.81
CA SER A 452 22.73 -18.15 24.56
C SER A 452 21.98 -19.24 23.79
N PRO A 453 20.65 -19.22 23.77
CA PRO A 453 19.89 -20.23 23.08
C PRO A 453 20.11 -20.08 21.56
N LYS A 454 20.31 -21.21 20.89
CA LYS A 454 20.41 -21.22 19.43
C LYS A 454 19.03 -21.06 18.82
N PRO A 455 18.87 -20.21 17.78
CA PRO A 455 17.63 -20.13 17.03
C PRO A 455 17.35 -21.45 16.32
N LEU A 456 16.08 -21.72 16.02
CA LEU A 456 15.69 -22.84 15.17
C LEU A 456 16.34 -22.72 13.78
N ARG A 457 16.61 -23.87 13.15
CA ARG A 457 17.08 -23.90 11.76
C ARG A 457 15.96 -23.50 10.80
N LEU A 458 16.34 -23.00 9.63
CA LEU A 458 15.43 -22.59 8.57
C LEU A 458 14.37 -23.65 8.25
N GLU A 459 14.78 -24.89 8.04
CA GLU A 459 13.88 -25.99 7.69
C GLU A 459 12.88 -26.31 8.80
N ALA A 460 13.30 -26.27 10.06
CA ALA A 460 12.39 -26.43 11.19
C ALA A 460 11.34 -25.30 11.24
N CYS A 461 11.74 -24.05 10.95
CA CYS A 461 10.78 -22.95 10.86
C CYS A 461 9.77 -23.12 9.71
N LYS A 462 10.23 -23.62 8.54
CA LYS A 462 9.33 -23.96 7.43
C LYS A 462 8.29 -25.00 7.86
N GLU A 463 8.75 -26.08 8.50
CA GLU A 463 7.89 -27.15 8.98
C GLU A 463 6.85 -26.65 9.98
N ARG A 464 7.27 -25.87 10.99
CA ARG A 464 6.40 -25.30 12.04
C ARG A 464 5.36 -24.31 11.51
N LEU A 465 5.62 -23.68 10.37
CA LEU A 465 4.70 -22.75 9.70
C LEU A 465 3.96 -23.39 8.51
N GLY A 466 4.24 -24.67 8.19
CA GLY A 466 3.62 -25.36 7.07
C GLY A 466 4.02 -24.82 5.69
N LEU A 467 5.22 -24.24 5.55
CA LEU A 467 5.73 -23.76 4.27
C LEU A 467 6.24 -24.94 3.43
N THR A 468 5.37 -25.45 2.56
CA THR A 468 5.68 -26.51 1.61
C THR A 468 6.03 -25.94 0.22
N PRO A 469 6.61 -26.76 -0.70
CA PRO A 469 6.81 -26.34 -2.08
C PRO A 469 5.54 -25.83 -2.77
N GLY A 470 4.38 -26.44 -2.51
CA GLY A 470 3.10 -25.99 -3.05
C GLY A 470 2.68 -24.62 -2.51
N VAL A 471 2.92 -24.31 -1.24
CA VAL A 471 2.70 -22.97 -0.67
C VAL A 471 3.63 -21.96 -1.31
N LEU A 472 4.91 -22.30 -1.47
CA LEU A 472 5.90 -21.44 -2.10
C LEU A 472 5.52 -21.15 -3.57
N LEU A 473 4.99 -22.14 -4.30
CA LEU A 473 4.48 -21.95 -5.65
C LEU A 473 3.31 -20.94 -5.70
N LYS A 474 2.34 -21.05 -4.76
CA LYS A 474 1.26 -20.04 -4.64
C LYS A 474 1.84 -18.64 -4.40
N HIS A 475 2.87 -18.53 -3.57
CA HIS A 475 3.52 -17.23 -3.28
C HIS A 475 4.18 -16.63 -4.53
N ILE A 476 4.97 -17.42 -5.27
CA ILE A 476 5.65 -16.96 -6.48
C ILE A 476 4.64 -16.45 -7.50
N ARG A 477 3.55 -17.19 -7.75
CA ARG A 477 2.46 -16.78 -8.64
C ARG A 477 1.82 -15.46 -8.20
N GLY A 478 1.58 -15.29 -6.90
CA GLY A 478 1.05 -14.04 -6.35
C GLY A 478 1.99 -12.86 -6.57
N VAL A 479 3.29 -13.05 -6.36
CA VAL A 479 4.32 -12.04 -6.61
C VAL A 479 4.39 -11.70 -8.10
N GLN A 480 4.44 -12.68 -9.00
CA GLN A 480 4.48 -12.47 -10.45
C GLN A 480 3.23 -11.72 -10.96
N MET A 481 2.04 -12.08 -10.45
CA MET A 481 0.81 -11.36 -10.79
C MET A 481 0.91 -9.89 -10.39
N GLY A 482 1.43 -9.58 -9.19
CA GLY A 482 1.71 -8.22 -8.74
C GLY A 482 2.68 -7.48 -9.68
N TYR A 483 3.75 -8.13 -10.12
CA TYR A 483 4.72 -7.51 -11.05
C TYR A 483 4.11 -7.21 -12.42
N ARG A 484 3.34 -8.13 -12.97
CA ARG A 484 2.67 -7.93 -14.27
C ARG A 484 1.64 -6.80 -14.20
N MET A 485 0.87 -6.74 -13.11
CA MET A 485 -0.21 -5.76 -12.93
C MET A 485 0.30 -4.35 -12.58
N TRP A 486 1.32 -4.26 -11.72
CA TRP A 486 1.72 -2.98 -11.11
C TRP A 486 2.98 -2.37 -11.71
N TRP A 487 3.94 -3.21 -12.16
CA TRP A 487 5.27 -2.76 -12.55
C TRP A 487 5.61 -3.05 -14.00
N GLN A 488 4.89 -3.97 -14.66
CA GLN A 488 5.19 -4.46 -16.01
C GLN A 488 6.66 -4.91 -16.19
N ILE A 489 7.27 -5.44 -15.10
CA ILE A 489 8.66 -5.89 -15.08
C ILE A 489 8.69 -7.40 -15.37
N PRO A 490 9.51 -7.87 -16.33
CA PRO A 490 9.73 -9.30 -16.55
C PRO A 490 10.39 -9.97 -15.33
N THR A 491 9.97 -11.20 -15.03
CA THR A 491 10.44 -11.97 -13.86
C THR A 491 11.04 -13.33 -14.25
N PRO A 492 12.02 -13.39 -15.16
CA PRO A 492 12.50 -14.66 -15.73
C PRO A 492 13.08 -15.63 -14.69
N GLU A 493 13.58 -15.13 -13.58
CA GLU A 493 14.05 -15.95 -12.46
C GLU A 493 12.90 -16.60 -11.69
N LEU A 494 11.85 -15.84 -11.41
CA LEU A 494 10.64 -16.38 -10.78
C LEU A 494 9.91 -17.35 -11.71
N ASP A 495 9.93 -17.10 -13.03
CA ASP A 495 9.35 -18.01 -14.02
C ASP A 495 10.08 -19.36 -14.00
N ARG A 496 11.41 -19.38 -13.86
CA ARG A 496 12.21 -20.63 -13.71
C ARG A 496 11.93 -21.34 -12.39
N GLU A 497 11.83 -20.60 -11.29
CA GLU A 497 11.51 -21.14 -9.98
C GLU A 497 10.08 -21.70 -9.95
N GLU A 498 9.13 -21.01 -10.56
CA GLU A 498 7.76 -21.50 -10.75
C GLU A 498 7.74 -22.82 -11.53
N ALA A 499 8.46 -22.90 -12.64
CA ALA A 499 8.54 -24.11 -13.44
C ALA A 499 9.11 -25.31 -12.66
N ALA A 500 10.16 -25.09 -11.87
CA ALA A 500 10.75 -26.13 -11.02
C ALA A 500 9.79 -26.58 -9.91
N LEU A 501 9.08 -25.66 -9.28
CA LEU A 501 8.09 -25.99 -8.25
C LEU A 501 6.85 -26.67 -8.82
N ASN A 502 6.39 -26.28 -10.02
CA ASN A 502 5.31 -26.96 -10.73
C ASN A 502 5.65 -28.43 -10.98
N GLU A 503 6.87 -28.71 -11.46
CA GLU A 503 7.32 -30.09 -11.67
C GLU A 503 7.36 -30.88 -10.36
N LEU A 504 7.91 -30.28 -9.30
CA LEU A 504 8.02 -30.91 -7.97
C LEU A 504 6.66 -31.19 -7.34
N THR A 505 5.64 -30.38 -7.62
CA THR A 505 4.33 -30.46 -6.97
C THR A 505 3.24 -31.04 -7.86
N ARG A 506 3.57 -31.48 -9.09
CA ARG A 506 2.61 -31.92 -10.13
C ARG A 506 1.48 -32.80 -9.61
N ASP A 507 1.83 -33.85 -8.84
CA ASP A 507 0.88 -34.86 -8.35
C ASP A 507 0.44 -34.63 -6.89
N THR A 508 1.07 -33.70 -6.19
CA THR A 508 0.89 -33.52 -4.74
C THR A 508 0.55 -32.09 -4.32
N PHE A 509 0.12 -31.24 -5.25
CA PHE A 509 -0.01 -29.81 -4.97
C PHE A 509 -0.89 -29.51 -3.75
N LEU A 510 -2.19 -29.75 -3.83
CA LEU A 510 -3.09 -29.49 -2.70
C LEU A 510 -2.89 -30.44 -1.52
N PRO A 511 -2.76 -31.79 -1.73
CA PRO A 511 -2.49 -32.71 -0.63
C PRO A 511 -1.20 -32.38 0.12
N GLY A 512 -0.14 -31.97 -0.57
CA GLY A 512 1.13 -31.59 0.05
C GLY A 512 1.04 -30.30 0.88
N ILE A 513 0.26 -29.33 0.42
CA ILE A 513 -0.04 -28.11 1.19
C ILE A 513 -0.82 -28.49 2.46
N LEU A 514 -1.89 -29.26 2.32
CA LEU A 514 -2.73 -29.70 3.44
C LEU A 514 -1.90 -30.40 4.52
N ALA A 515 -1.12 -31.41 4.12
CA ALA A 515 -0.26 -32.14 5.05
C ALA A 515 0.76 -31.25 5.76
N GLY A 516 1.25 -30.21 5.09
CA GLY A 516 2.12 -29.21 5.70
C GLY A 516 1.41 -28.40 6.78
N TYR A 517 0.21 -27.93 6.52
CA TYR A 517 -0.57 -27.18 7.51
C TYR A 517 -1.04 -28.04 8.67
N GLU A 518 -1.41 -29.29 8.44
CA GLU A 518 -1.78 -30.23 9.50
C GLU A 518 -0.63 -30.47 10.47
N ARG A 519 0.59 -30.73 9.96
CA ARG A 519 1.79 -30.84 10.82
C ARG A 519 2.08 -29.56 11.59
N ALA A 520 1.91 -28.38 10.97
CA ALA A 520 2.08 -27.12 11.66
C ALA A 520 1.06 -26.93 12.79
N LEU A 521 -0.18 -27.39 12.61
CA LEU A 521 -1.22 -27.38 13.64
C LEU A 521 -0.99 -28.38 14.76
N GLU A 522 -0.27 -29.49 14.54
CA GLU A 522 0.20 -30.38 15.63
C GLU A 522 1.14 -29.64 16.58
N PHE A 523 2.02 -28.79 16.03
CA PHE A 523 2.93 -27.96 16.81
C PHE A 523 2.20 -26.81 17.54
N ASN A 524 1.32 -26.08 16.85
CA ASN A 524 0.53 -24.98 17.42
C ASN A 524 -0.96 -25.14 17.08
N PRO A 525 -1.72 -25.90 17.88
CA PRO A 525 -3.16 -26.12 17.65
C PRO A 525 -4.01 -24.84 17.68
N ASN A 526 -3.49 -23.78 18.26
CA ASN A 526 -4.18 -22.48 18.38
C ASN A 526 -3.75 -21.47 17.30
N ASP A 527 -3.02 -21.91 16.28
CA ASP A 527 -2.63 -21.04 15.19
C ASP A 527 -3.80 -20.75 14.27
N ARG A 528 -4.46 -19.62 14.52
CA ARG A 528 -5.61 -19.15 13.72
C ARG A 528 -5.29 -19.06 12.24
N ILE A 529 -4.10 -18.53 11.90
CA ILE A 529 -3.72 -18.27 10.51
C ILE A 529 -3.57 -19.57 9.75
N ILE A 530 -2.76 -20.49 10.29
CA ILE A 530 -2.55 -21.81 9.67
C ILE A 530 -3.85 -22.60 9.62
N ARG A 531 -4.68 -22.57 10.66
CA ARG A 531 -5.99 -23.23 10.67
C ARG A 531 -6.92 -22.68 9.58
N THR A 532 -6.95 -21.36 9.36
CA THR A 532 -7.73 -20.77 8.27
C THR A 532 -7.21 -21.26 6.92
N ARG A 533 -5.88 -21.23 6.69
CA ARG A 533 -5.27 -21.74 5.45
C ARG A 533 -5.52 -23.22 5.22
N CYS A 534 -5.48 -24.04 6.28
CA CYS A 534 -5.83 -25.46 6.23
C CYS A 534 -7.29 -25.66 5.73
N ALA A 535 -8.23 -24.92 6.30
CA ALA A 535 -9.63 -25.00 5.91
C ALA A 535 -9.87 -24.48 4.48
N GLU A 536 -9.17 -23.45 4.04
CA GLU A 536 -9.21 -22.96 2.65
C GLU A 536 -8.76 -24.03 1.65
N VAL A 537 -7.66 -24.75 1.94
CA VAL A 537 -7.17 -25.84 1.10
C VAL A 537 -8.17 -27.01 1.06
N LEU A 538 -8.79 -27.35 2.20
CA LEU A 538 -9.84 -28.37 2.23
C LEU A 538 -11.04 -27.99 1.35
N LEU A 539 -11.45 -26.72 1.35
CA LEU A 539 -12.49 -26.21 0.42
C LEU A 539 -12.07 -26.30 -1.05
N GLU A 540 -10.81 -25.99 -1.37
CA GLU A 540 -10.27 -26.13 -2.72
C GLU A 540 -10.27 -27.60 -3.18
N MET A 541 -10.07 -28.53 -2.25
CA MET A 541 -10.12 -29.98 -2.50
C MET A 541 -11.55 -30.55 -2.55
N GLY A 542 -12.56 -29.75 -2.18
CA GLY A 542 -13.96 -30.21 -2.08
C GLY A 542 -14.29 -30.96 -0.80
N ASP A 543 -13.37 -31.04 0.18
CA ASP A 543 -13.59 -31.67 1.48
C ASP A 543 -14.28 -30.68 2.44
N ASN A 544 -15.54 -30.41 2.15
CA ASN A 544 -16.33 -29.43 2.89
C ASN A 544 -16.55 -29.82 4.36
N GLU A 545 -16.65 -31.11 4.65
CA GLU A 545 -16.87 -31.62 6.01
C GLU A 545 -15.66 -31.28 6.92
N ARG A 546 -14.46 -31.61 6.48
CA ARG A 546 -13.25 -31.30 7.25
C ARG A 546 -13.01 -29.78 7.28
N ALA A 547 -13.31 -29.02 6.20
CA ALA A 547 -13.23 -27.58 6.19
C ALA A 547 -14.15 -26.96 7.24
N ARG A 548 -15.40 -27.46 7.36
CA ARG A 548 -16.35 -27.03 8.39
C ARG A 548 -15.85 -27.33 9.80
N ALA A 549 -15.29 -28.52 10.03
CA ALA A 549 -14.71 -28.84 11.31
C ALA A 549 -13.64 -27.83 11.74
N GLN A 550 -12.73 -27.45 10.83
CA GLN A 550 -11.71 -26.42 11.10
C GLN A 550 -12.34 -25.03 11.34
N ALA A 551 -13.36 -24.65 10.56
CA ALA A 551 -14.06 -23.39 10.72
C ALA A 551 -14.82 -23.30 12.06
N CYS A 552 -15.44 -24.40 12.53
CA CYS A 552 -16.07 -24.47 13.84
C CYS A 552 -15.05 -24.26 14.97
N ILE A 553 -13.88 -24.90 14.88
CA ILE A 553 -12.78 -24.69 15.85
C ILE A 553 -12.34 -23.22 15.86
N LEU A 554 -12.25 -22.56 14.69
CA LEU A 554 -11.94 -21.13 14.61
C LEU A 554 -12.99 -20.27 15.34
N VAL A 555 -14.26 -20.57 15.16
CA VAL A 555 -15.34 -19.84 15.84
C VAL A 555 -15.31 -20.08 17.35
N GLU A 556 -15.06 -21.32 17.79
CA GLU A 556 -14.94 -21.66 19.21
C GLU A 556 -13.75 -20.95 19.88
N GLN A 557 -12.58 -20.96 19.24
CA GLN A 557 -11.36 -20.34 19.77
C GLN A 557 -11.40 -18.80 19.71
N PHE A 558 -12.03 -18.23 18.67
CA PHE A 558 -12.05 -16.79 18.39
C PHE A 558 -13.49 -16.27 18.13
N PRO A 559 -14.45 -16.49 19.04
CA PRO A 559 -15.86 -16.19 18.81
C PRO A 559 -16.15 -14.68 18.68
N TYR A 560 -15.24 -13.84 19.16
CA TYR A 560 -15.32 -12.37 19.10
C TYR A 560 -14.82 -11.78 17.77
N ARG A 561 -14.34 -12.61 16.82
CA ARG A 561 -13.82 -12.17 15.51
C ARG A 561 -14.88 -12.34 14.43
N PRO A 562 -15.32 -11.25 13.76
CA PRO A 562 -16.25 -11.35 12.63
C PRO A 562 -15.78 -12.27 11.52
N ALA A 563 -14.47 -12.21 11.20
CA ALA A 563 -13.86 -12.99 10.13
C ALA A 563 -13.99 -14.51 10.32
N THR A 564 -13.99 -15.04 11.57
CA THR A 564 -14.18 -16.47 11.82
C THR A 564 -15.61 -16.91 11.51
N HIS A 565 -16.59 -16.12 11.90
CA HIS A 565 -17.99 -16.37 11.58
C HIS A 565 -18.26 -16.22 10.08
N ARG A 566 -17.72 -15.20 9.44
CA ARG A 566 -17.82 -15.02 7.99
C ARG A 566 -17.25 -16.22 7.26
N PHE A 567 -16.06 -16.69 7.65
CA PHE A 567 -15.44 -17.86 7.05
C PHE A 567 -16.30 -19.12 7.22
N LEU A 568 -16.86 -19.37 8.41
CA LEU A 568 -17.81 -20.46 8.62
C LEU A 568 -19.05 -20.31 7.71
N GLY A 569 -19.56 -19.10 7.54
CA GLY A 569 -20.64 -18.80 6.61
C GLY A 569 -20.31 -19.19 5.16
N THR A 570 -19.07 -18.88 4.71
CA THR A 570 -18.58 -19.30 3.39
C THR A 570 -18.55 -20.84 3.25
N VAL A 571 -18.05 -21.55 4.27
CA VAL A 571 -18.02 -23.02 4.26
C VAL A 571 -19.44 -23.62 4.22
N LEU A 572 -20.34 -23.13 5.04
CA LEU A 572 -21.75 -23.56 5.05
C LEU A 572 -22.44 -23.30 3.70
N THR A 573 -22.07 -22.20 3.03
CA THR A 573 -22.57 -21.89 1.68
C THR A 573 -22.13 -22.95 0.65
N ARG A 574 -20.90 -23.48 0.79
CA ARG A 574 -20.39 -24.57 -0.06
C ARG A 574 -21.11 -25.91 0.19
N GLU A 575 -21.66 -26.10 1.37
CA GLU A 575 -22.49 -27.27 1.75
C GLU A 575 -24.00 -27.07 1.43
N ASP A 576 -24.39 -25.99 0.72
CA ASP A 576 -25.78 -25.61 0.44
C ASP A 576 -26.64 -25.38 1.70
N ARG A 577 -26.03 -25.18 2.87
CA ARG A 577 -26.69 -24.91 4.14
C ARG A 577 -26.98 -23.40 4.30
N TYR A 578 -27.70 -22.84 3.33
CA TYR A 578 -27.84 -21.38 3.18
C TYR A 578 -28.46 -20.68 4.38
N GLN A 579 -29.43 -21.31 5.06
CA GLN A 579 -30.07 -20.70 6.22
C GLN A 579 -29.14 -20.57 7.43
N GLU A 580 -28.31 -21.59 7.66
CA GLU A 580 -27.29 -21.58 8.74
C GLU A 580 -26.14 -20.62 8.40
N ALA A 581 -25.74 -20.59 7.13
CA ALA A 581 -24.76 -19.61 6.65
C ALA A 581 -25.25 -18.18 6.88
N LEU A 582 -26.53 -17.88 6.58
CA LEU A 582 -27.13 -16.57 6.81
C LEU A 582 -27.11 -16.18 8.27
N GLN A 583 -27.50 -17.08 9.18
CA GLN A 583 -27.45 -16.86 10.63
C GLN A 583 -26.03 -16.57 11.11
N THR A 584 -25.05 -17.29 10.56
CA THR A 584 -23.64 -17.13 10.92
C THR A 584 -23.10 -15.77 10.43
N LEU A 585 -23.47 -15.31 9.23
CA LEU A 585 -23.13 -13.98 8.73
C LEU A 585 -23.84 -12.88 9.53
N ASP A 586 -25.08 -13.09 10.00
CA ASP A 586 -25.77 -12.14 10.87
C ASP A 586 -25.03 -11.97 12.22
N VAL A 587 -24.42 -13.04 12.77
CA VAL A 587 -23.52 -12.95 13.93
C VAL A 587 -22.27 -12.13 13.59
N ALA A 588 -21.63 -12.36 12.44
CA ALA A 588 -20.49 -11.58 12.00
C ALA A 588 -20.82 -10.08 11.90
N LEU A 589 -22.00 -9.74 11.34
CA LEU A 589 -22.47 -8.36 11.24
C LEU A 589 -22.88 -7.75 12.59
N ALA A 590 -23.37 -8.55 13.53
CA ALA A 590 -23.63 -8.07 14.90
C ALA A 590 -22.32 -7.66 15.60
N LEU A 591 -21.24 -8.40 15.37
CA LEU A 591 -19.90 -8.07 15.89
C LEU A 591 -19.30 -6.84 15.17
N PHE A 592 -19.40 -6.77 13.85
CA PHE A 592 -18.89 -5.67 13.03
C PHE A 592 -19.86 -5.26 11.91
N PRO A 593 -20.82 -4.34 12.21
CA PRO A 593 -21.89 -3.96 11.27
C PRO A 593 -21.45 -3.23 10.00
N ARG A 594 -20.17 -2.86 9.89
CA ARG A 594 -19.63 -2.06 8.80
C ARG A 594 -18.71 -2.85 7.86
N GLU A 595 -18.73 -4.17 7.89
CA GLU A 595 -17.94 -5.00 6.99
C GLU A 595 -18.65 -5.18 5.65
N SER A 596 -18.16 -4.50 4.62
CA SER A 596 -18.71 -4.53 3.26
C SER A 596 -18.83 -5.94 2.72
N LYS A 597 -17.76 -6.72 2.83
CA LYS A 597 -17.69 -8.09 2.30
C LYS A 597 -18.74 -9.02 2.92
N THR A 598 -18.97 -8.92 4.22
CA THR A 598 -20.01 -9.71 4.88
C THR A 598 -21.43 -9.33 4.41
N HIS A 599 -21.69 -8.03 4.16
CA HIS A 599 -22.94 -7.60 3.54
C HIS A 599 -23.10 -8.14 2.12
N TYR A 600 -22.04 -8.17 1.32
CA TYR A 600 -22.05 -8.74 -0.01
C TYR A 600 -22.34 -10.26 0.02
N GLU A 601 -21.61 -11.03 0.83
CA GLU A 601 -21.83 -12.48 0.99
C GLU A 601 -23.25 -12.78 1.51
N ARG A 602 -23.76 -11.96 2.43
CA ARG A 602 -25.15 -12.03 2.89
C ARG A 602 -26.13 -11.78 1.75
N GLY A 603 -25.86 -10.81 0.88
CA GLY A 603 -26.66 -10.55 -0.32
C GLY A 603 -26.73 -11.74 -1.25
N GLN A 604 -25.61 -12.39 -1.51
CA GLN A 604 -25.54 -13.61 -2.32
C GLN A 604 -26.39 -14.77 -1.75
N LEU A 605 -26.33 -14.98 -0.43
CA LEU A 605 -27.16 -16.00 0.24
C LEU A 605 -28.63 -15.70 0.16
N LEU A 606 -29.03 -14.44 0.38
CA LEU A 606 -30.40 -13.99 0.28
C LEU A 606 -30.97 -14.17 -1.14
N GLU A 607 -30.15 -13.95 -2.16
CA GLU A 607 -30.49 -14.17 -3.56
C GLU A 607 -30.74 -15.66 -3.84
N ARG A 608 -29.86 -16.55 -3.35
CA ARG A 608 -30.04 -18.01 -3.44
C ARG A 608 -31.30 -18.51 -2.71
N LEU A 609 -31.66 -17.84 -1.63
CA LEU A 609 -32.90 -18.11 -0.88
C LEU A 609 -34.16 -17.47 -1.51
N GLY A 610 -34.02 -16.79 -2.67
CA GLY A 610 -35.13 -16.10 -3.36
C GLY A 610 -35.57 -14.78 -2.71
N ARG A 611 -34.85 -14.28 -1.67
CA ARG A 611 -35.18 -13.07 -0.90
C ARG A 611 -34.56 -11.83 -1.57
N LYS A 612 -34.95 -11.59 -2.85
CA LYS A 612 -34.31 -10.60 -3.73
C LYS A 612 -34.29 -9.16 -3.17
N GLU A 613 -35.35 -8.71 -2.52
CA GLU A 613 -35.38 -7.33 -1.97
C GLU A 613 -34.41 -7.15 -0.82
N GLU A 614 -34.26 -8.16 0.04
CA GLU A 614 -33.28 -8.12 1.13
C GLU A 614 -31.83 -8.25 0.58
N ALA A 615 -31.63 -9.04 -0.49
CA ALA A 615 -30.36 -9.12 -1.21
C ALA A 615 -29.98 -7.74 -1.77
N ARG A 616 -30.94 -7.06 -2.42
CA ARG A 616 -30.76 -5.69 -2.93
C ARG A 616 -30.28 -4.73 -1.85
N GLN A 617 -30.91 -4.75 -0.68
CA GLN A 617 -30.53 -3.90 0.44
C GLN A 617 -29.12 -4.24 0.98
N ALA A 618 -28.77 -5.53 1.04
CA ALA A 618 -27.45 -5.98 1.46
C ALA A 618 -26.35 -5.52 0.49
N TYR A 619 -26.57 -5.62 -0.82
CA TYR A 619 -25.62 -5.13 -1.83
C TYR A 619 -25.48 -3.60 -1.82
N ILE A 620 -26.58 -2.85 -1.68
CA ILE A 620 -26.51 -1.39 -1.50
C ILE A 620 -25.66 -1.06 -0.26
N ARG A 621 -25.89 -1.76 0.84
CA ARG A 621 -25.13 -1.53 2.08
C ARG A 621 -23.65 -1.83 1.88
N ALA A 622 -23.31 -2.89 1.17
CA ALA A 622 -21.92 -3.22 0.83
C ALA A 622 -21.27 -2.08 0.03
N ILE A 623 -21.91 -1.58 -1.02
CA ILE A 623 -21.40 -0.48 -1.85
C ILE A 623 -21.23 0.81 -1.03
N LEU A 624 -22.20 1.18 -0.20
CA LEU A 624 -22.11 2.39 0.63
C LEU A 624 -21.01 2.32 1.68
N LEU A 625 -20.66 1.11 2.13
CA LEU A 625 -19.57 0.90 3.08
C LEU A 625 -18.22 0.91 2.38
N ASN A 626 -18.13 0.28 1.20
CA ASN A 626 -16.93 0.23 0.37
C ASN A 626 -17.26 0.38 -1.13
N PRO A 627 -17.29 1.61 -1.65
CA PRO A 627 -17.61 1.87 -3.05
C PRO A 627 -16.61 1.30 -4.07
N ARG A 628 -15.49 0.72 -3.64
CA ARG A 628 -14.44 0.16 -4.49
C ARG A 628 -14.49 -1.36 -4.61
N GLU A 629 -15.27 -2.01 -3.80
CA GLU A 629 -15.52 -3.43 -3.92
C GLU A 629 -16.40 -3.67 -5.16
N PHE A 630 -15.90 -4.47 -6.11
CA PHE A 630 -16.54 -4.63 -7.41
C PHE A 630 -17.72 -5.59 -7.38
N GLU A 631 -17.63 -6.58 -6.54
CA GLU A 631 -18.51 -7.74 -6.53
C GLU A 631 -20.01 -7.42 -6.35
N PRO A 632 -20.42 -6.43 -5.51
CA PRO A 632 -21.85 -6.19 -5.30
C PRO A 632 -22.54 -5.43 -6.43
N TYR A 633 -21.81 -4.85 -7.40
CA TYR A 633 -22.40 -3.97 -8.42
C TYR A 633 -23.20 -4.74 -9.48
N ASP A 634 -22.64 -5.81 -10.04
CA ASP A 634 -23.28 -6.58 -11.11
C ASP A 634 -24.56 -7.31 -10.62
N PRO A 635 -24.56 -8.05 -9.50
CA PRO A 635 -25.80 -8.66 -8.99
C PRO A 635 -26.86 -7.60 -8.63
N LEU A 636 -26.47 -6.47 -8.06
CA LEU A 636 -27.41 -5.39 -7.78
C LEU A 636 -28.01 -4.80 -9.05
N ASN A 637 -27.18 -4.62 -10.10
CA ASN A 637 -27.61 -4.15 -11.40
C ASN A 637 -28.58 -5.15 -12.09
N ALA A 638 -28.32 -6.46 -11.96
CA ALA A 638 -29.20 -7.52 -12.47
C ALA A 638 -30.59 -7.51 -11.78
N ILE A 639 -30.62 -7.38 -10.44
CA ILE A 639 -31.87 -7.27 -9.68
C ILE A 639 -32.69 -6.05 -10.16
N ALA A 640 -32.05 -4.89 -10.34
CA ALA A 640 -32.73 -3.69 -10.80
C ALA A 640 -33.23 -3.83 -12.26
N GLN A 641 -32.49 -4.53 -13.11
CA GLN A 641 -32.91 -4.84 -14.49
C GLN A 641 -34.17 -5.70 -14.52
N GLU A 642 -34.27 -6.71 -13.66
CA GLU A 642 -35.47 -7.56 -13.55
C GLU A 642 -36.68 -6.78 -13.02
N GLN A 643 -36.48 -5.83 -12.09
CA GLN A 643 -37.54 -5.05 -11.45
C GLN A 643 -38.19 -4.00 -12.34
N GLY A 644 -37.51 -3.50 -13.37
CA GLY A 644 -38.08 -2.46 -14.24
C GLY A 644 -37.16 -1.93 -15.32
N GLY A 645 -36.16 -2.72 -15.71
CA GLY A 645 -35.27 -2.41 -16.83
C GLY A 645 -34.41 -1.16 -16.64
N PRO A 646 -34.03 -0.48 -17.76
CA PRO A 646 -33.15 0.68 -17.71
C PRO A 646 -33.62 1.82 -16.79
N PRO A 647 -34.94 2.17 -16.72
CA PRO A 647 -35.42 3.21 -15.81
C PRO A 647 -35.17 2.87 -14.33
N ALA A 648 -35.42 1.63 -13.92
CA ALA A 648 -35.20 1.17 -12.54
C ALA A 648 -33.70 1.18 -12.20
N ARG A 649 -32.85 0.75 -13.12
CA ARG A 649 -31.37 0.85 -12.98
C ARG A 649 -30.93 2.32 -12.81
N ALA A 650 -31.40 3.22 -13.68
CA ALA A 650 -31.06 4.65 -13.58
C ALA A 650 -31.50 5.26 -12.24
N ALA A 651 -32.70 4.93 -11.77
CA ALA A 651 -33.18 5.39 -10.46
C ALA A 651 -32.35 4.87 -9.30
N LEU A 652 -32.01 3.58 -9.31
CA LEU A 652 -31.13 2.95 -8.31
C LEU A 652 -29.75 3.62 -8.25
N TRP A 653 -29.09 3.73 -9.41
CA TRP A 653 -27.73 4.26 -9.43
C TRP A 653 -27.68 5.76 -9.14
N ARG A 654 -28.70 6.55 -9.49
CA ARG A 654 -28.83 7.95 -9.04
C ARG A 654 -28.93 8.05 -7.51
N ALA A 655 -29.64 7.15 -6.86
CA ALA A 655 -29.72 7.11 -5.40
C ALA A 655 -28.36 6.78 -4.78
N ILE A 656 -27.67 5.78 -5.31
CA ILE A 656 -26.35 5.37 -4.80
C ILE A 656 -25.29 6.47 -5.00
N VAL A 657 -25.20 7.11 -6.17
CA VAL A 657 -24.23 8.21 -6.40
C VAL A 657 -24.54 9.44 -5.56
N LYS A 658 -25.79 9.65 -5.14
CA LYS A 658 -26.14 10.71 -4.20
C LYS A 658 -25.54 10.44 -2.81
N ASP A 659 -25.58 9.20 -2.34
CA ASP A 659 -25.11 8.80 -1.01
C ASP A 659 -23.61 8.44 -1.02
N ALA A 660 -23.07 7.95 -2.14
CA ALA A 660 -21.67 7.64 -2.37
C ALA A 660 -21.17 8.31 -3.67
N PRO A 661 -20.93 9.63 -3.66
CA PRO A 661 -20.55 10.40 -4.87
C PRO A 661 -19.15 10.05 -5.40
N ASP A 662 -18.35 9.31 -4.64
CA ASP A 662 -17.02 8.81 -4.99
C ASP A 662 -17.05 7.35 -5.52
N ALA A 663 -18.23 6.78 -5.73
CA ALA A 663 -18.40 5.45 -6.30
C ALA A 663 -18.28 5.47 -7.83
N ALA A 664 -17.07 5.32 -8.37
CA ALA A 664 -16.82 5.36 -9.82
C ALA A 664 -17.70 4.37 -10.60
N ARG A 665 -17.82 3.12 -10.12
CA ARG A 665 -18.68 2.10 -10.75
C ARG A 665 -20.16 2.45 -10.71
N ALA A 666 -20.64 3.12 -9.66
CA ALA A 666 -22.03 3.55 -9.61
C ALA A 666 -22.31 4.61 -10.69
N HIS A 667 -21.38 5.54 -10.91
CA HIS A 667 -21.46 6.47 -12.04
C HIS A 667 -21.39 5.74 -13.39
N PHE A 668 -20.54 4.73 -13.52
CA PHE A 668 -20.43 3.93 -14.72
C PHE A 668 -21.75 3.17 -15.04
N HIS A 669 -22.32 2.47 -14.05
CA HIS A 669 -23.61 1.78 -14.23
C HIS A 669 -24.77 2.77 -14.45
N LEU A 670 -24.72 3.97 -13.87
CA LEU A 670 -25.66 5.04 -14.18
C LEU A 670 -25.55 5.46 -15.64
N GLY A 671 -24.34 5.64 -16.15
CA GLY A 671 -24.09 5.95 -17.55
C GLY A 671 -24.66 4.90 -18.48
N MET A 672 -24.39 3.61 -18.20
CA MET A 672 -24.95 2.49 -18.97
C MET A 672 -26.49 2.46 -18.96
N ALA A 673 -27.11 2.78 -17.83
CA ALA A 673 -28.58 2.82 -17.74
C ALA A 673 -29.17 4.00 -18.52
N LEU A 674 -28.54 5.17 -18.50
CA LEU A 674 -28.96 6.36 -19.25
C LEU A 674 -28.75 6.16 -20.75
N GLU A 675 -27.64 5.55 -21.15
CA GLU A 675 -27.38 5.20 -22.56
C GLU A 675 -28.45 4.23 -23.11
N ALA A 676 -28.85 3.23 -22.29
CA ALA A 676 -29.92 2.30 -22.65
C ALA A 676 -31.31 2.96 -22.73
N MET A 677 -31.47 4.17 -22.19
CA MET A 677 -32.66 5.02 -22.30
C MET A 677 -32.53 6.08 -23.40
N ASP A 678 -31.47 6.06 -24.18
CA ASP A 678 -31.11 7.05 -25.22
C ASP A 678 -30.79 8.44 -24.68
N ASP A 679 -30.57 8.57 -23.37
CA ASP A 679 -30.06 9.80 -22.73
C ASP A 679 -28.54 9.84 -22.82
N ILE A 680 -28.01 10.07 -24.05
CA ILE A 680 -26.57 10.06 -24.31
C ILE A 680 -25.86 11.21 -23.59
N ALA A 681 -26.48 12.36 -23.46
CA ALA A 681 -25.90 13.51 -22.74
C ALA A 681 -25.74 13.20 -21.23
N GLY A 682 -26.76 12.61 -20.61
CA GLY A 682 -26.70 12.14 -19.24
C GLY A 682 -25.68 11.03 -19.04
N ALA A 683 -25.58 10.11 -20.02
CA ALA A 683 -24.58 9.03 -20.00
C ALA A 683 -23.15 9.59 -20.06
N ILE A 684 -22.84 10.54 -20.93
CA ILE A 684 -21.54 11.20 -21.01
C ILE A 684 -21.19 11.87 -19.69
N HIS A 685 -22.12 12.57 -19.04
CA HIS A 685 -21.89 13.19 -17.74
C HIS A 685 -21.51 12.13 -16.68
N ALA A 686 -22.27 11.04 -16.61
CA ALA A 686 -22.02 9.97 -15.65
C ALA A 686 -20.67 9.25 -15.92
N TYR A 687 -20.37 8.93 -17.18
CA TYR A 687 -19.09 8.32 -17.57
C TYR A 687 -17.88 9.23 -17.31
N ARG A 688 -18.02 10.56 -17.50
CA ARG A 688 -16.97 11.53 -17.14
C ARG A 688 -16.66 11.49 -15.64
N GLU A 689 -17.67 11.43 -14.79
CA GLU A 689 -17.46 11.29 -13.35
C GLU A 689 -16.82 9.92 -13.01
N ALA A 690 -17.22 8.83 -13.67
CA ALA A 690 -16.60 7.53 -13.50
C ALA A 690 -15.11 7.54 -13.84
N THR A 691 -14.72 8.07 -15.03
CA THR A 691 -13.32 8.16 -15.47
C THR A 691 -12.49 9.14 -14.64
N ARG A 692 -13.10 10.20 -14.10
CA ARG A 692 -12.44 11.13 -13.18
C ARG A 692 -12.08 10.46 -11.85
N LEU A 693 -12.94 9.55 -11.37
CA LEU A 693 -12.78 8.85 -10.10
C LEU A 693 -11.91 7.60 -10.21
N GLU A 694 -11.96 6.92 -11.37
CA GLU A 694 -11.19 5.70 -11.64
C GLU A 694 -10.47 5.82 -13.01
N GLN A 695 -9.14 5.87 -12.97
CA GLN A 695 -8.31 6.17 -14.15
C GLN A 695 -7.68 4.94 -14.81
N PHE A 696 -7.95 3.73 -14.29
CA PHE A 696 -7.33 2.49 -14.76
C PHE A 696 -8.34 1.43 -15.23
N ASP A 697 -9.62 1.70 -15.20
CA ASP A 697 -10.62 0.80 -15.75
C ASP A 697 -10.83 1.11 -17.24
N PRO A 698 -10.32 0.26 -18.17
CA PRO A 698 -10.42 0.52 -19.59
C PRO A 698 -11.87 0.55 -20.09
N ALA A 699 -12.79 -0.17 -19.41
CA ALA A 699 -14.20 -0.20 -19.78
C ALA A 699 -14.88 1.16 -19.58
N MET A 700 -14.48 1.93 -18.55
CA MET A 700 -15.05 3.26 -18.31
C MET A 700 -14.61 4.26 -19.38
N PHE A 701 -13.33 4.24 -19.77
CA PHE A 701 -12.80 5.08 -20.86
C PHE A 701 -13.39 4.68 -22.21
N ALA A 702 -13.53 3.38 -22.47
CA ALA A 702 -14.15 2.87 -23.66
C ALA A 702 -15.62 3.32 -23.80
N ALA A 703 -16.40 3.22 -22.73
CA ALA A 703 -17.80 3.63 -22.72
C ALA A 703 -17.94 5.14 -22.97
N LEU A 704 -17.10 5.96 -22.31
CA LEU A 704 -17.09 7.40 -22.54
C LEU A 704 -16.68 7.74 -23.99
N GLY A 705 -15.66 7.09 -24.54
CA GLY A 705 -15.22 7.25 -25.91
C GLY A 705 -16.33 6.88 -26.91
N ARG A 706 -16.99 5.73 -26.71
CA ARG A 706 -18.14 5.31 -27.53
C ARG A 706 -19.30 6.30 -27.45
N ALA A 707 -19.60 6.83 -26.28
CA ALA A 707 -20.66 7.81 -26.09
C ALA A 707 -20.37 9.11 -26.84
N TYR A 708 -19.11 9.58 -26.87
CA TYR A 708 -18.73 10.75 -27.68
C TYR A 708 -18.78 10.45 -29.17
N VAL A 709 -18.40 9.25 -29.63
CA VAL A 709 -18.56 8.85 -31.04
C VAL A 709 -20.04 8.86 -31.46
N LYS A 710 -20.98 8.42 -30.61
CA LYS A 710 -22.41 8.46 -30.87
C LYS A 710 -22.97 9.87 -31.13
N VAL A 711 -22.36 10.89 -30.50
CA VAL A 711 -22.73 12.29 -30.72
C VAL A 711 -21.79 13.01 -31.71
N GLU A 712 -20.99 12.23 -32.44
CA GLU A 712 -20.05 12.69 -33.46
C GLU A 712 -18.96 13.66 -32.96
N ASP A 713 -18.71 13.68 -31.65
CA ASP A 713 -17.60 14.43 -31.04
C ASP A 713 -16.32 13.58 -31.03
N TYR A 714 -15.75 13.37 -32.20
CA TYR A 714 -14.56 12.56 -32.42
C TYR A 714 -13.32 13.15 -31.72
N MET A 715 -13.24 14.49 -31.61
CA MET A 715 -12.12 15.15 -30.95
C MET A 715 -12.04 14.79 -29.46
N SER A 716 -13.20 14.72 -28.78
CA SER A 716 -13.26 14.28 -27.38
C SER A 716 -13.12 12.77 -27.23
N ALA A 717 -13.52 11.98 -28.23
CA ALA A 717 -13.47 10.52 -28.20
C ALA A 717 -12.01 9.97 -28.30
N ILE A 718 -11.19 10.56 -29.20
CA ILE A 718 -9.84 10.05 -29.51
C ILE A 718 -8.97 9.84 -28.26
N PRO A 719 -8.72 10.83 -27.37
CA PRO A 719 -7.84 10.66 -26.21
C PRO A 719 -8.38 9.60 -25.23
N LEU A 720 -9.69 9.43 -25.15
CA LEU A 720 -10.31 8.45 -24.26
C LEU A 720 -10.15 7.03 -24.80
N ILE A 721 -10.36 6.83 -26.09
CA ILE A 721 -10.15 5.54 -26.75
C ILE A 721 -8.66 5.17 -26.68
N GLN A 722 -7.76 6.10 -26.95
CA GLN A 722 -6.31 5.89 -26.79
C GLN A 722 -5.97 5.46 -25.35
N ARG A 723 -6.55 6.12 -24.35
CA ARG A 723 -6.35 5.77 -22.95
C ARG A 723 -6.86 4.35 -22.64
N ALA A 724 -8.04 3.97 -23.13
CA ALA A 724 -8.56 2.62 -22.96
C ALA A 724 -7.62 1.56 -23.56
N LEU A 725 -7.11 1.80 -24.77
CA LEU A 725 -6.17 0.91 -25.47
C LEU A 725 -4.77 0.88 -24.85
N GLN A 726 -4.31 1.98 -24.23
CA GLN A 726 -3.08 1.98 -23.44
C GLN A 726 -3.17 1.07 -22.21
N ILE A 727 -4.35 1.03 -21.57
CA ILE A 727 -4.60 0.17 -20.40
C ILE A 727 -4.81 -1.29 -20.82
N ASN A 728 -5.60 -1.52 -21.87
CA ASN A 728 -5.86 -2.84 -22.42
C ASN A 728 -5.81 -2.80 -23.97
N PRO A 729 -4.68 -3.19 -24.57
CA PRO A 729 -4.51 -3.19 -26.03
C PRO A 729 -5.37 -4.22 -26.79
N GLU A 730 -5.95 -5.20 -26.09
CA GLU A 730 -6.69 -6.32 -26.73
C GLU A 730 -8.14 -5.97 -27.12
N ILE A 731 -8.61 -4.75 -26.87
CA ILE A 731 -9.96 -4.32 -27.20
C ILE A 731 -10.03 -3.91 -28.68
N GLN A 732 -10.14 -4.90 -29.57
CA GLN A 732 -10.06 -4.71 -31.02
C GLN A 732 -11.09 -3.73 -31.61
N ASP A 733 -12.33 -3.71 -31.12
CA ASP A 733 -13.38 -2.79 -31.58
C ASP A 733 -13.05 -1.32 -31.31
N LEU A 734 -12.32 -1.02 -30.25
CA LEU A 734 -11.84 0.34 -29.96
C LEU A 734 -10.74 0.78 -30.92
N ALA A 735 -9.92 -0.13 -31.36
CA ALA A 735 -8.86 0.18 -32.31
C ALA A 735 -9.44 0.59 -33.68
N LEU A 736 -10.46 -0.15 -34.14
CA LEU A 736 -11.24 0.23 -35.33
C LEU A 736 -11.89 1.61 -35.19
N MET A 737 -12.51 1.83 -34.05
CA MET A 737 -13.17 3.11 -33.72
C MET A 737 -12.16 4.28 -33.67
N LEU A 738 -10.95 4.04 -33.18
CA LEU A 738 -9.89 5.07 -33.13
C LEU A 738 -9.45 5.48 -34.54
N VAL A 739 -9.23 4.50 -35.44
CA VAL A 739 -8.87 4.77 -36.84
C VAL A 739 -9.99 5.56 -37.53
N ASP A 740 -11.25 5.15 -37.37
CA ASP A 740 -12.40 5.86 -37.94
C ASP A 740 -12.49 7.30 -37.39
N ALA A 741 -12.29 7.48 -36.08
CA ALA A 741 -12.29 8.81 -35.46
C ALA A 741 -11.17 9.70 -36.00
N PHE A 742 -9.95 9.20 -36.20
CA PHE A 742 -8.86 9.95 -36.81
C PHE A 742 -9.19 10.35 -38.25
N ILE A 743 -9.77 9.46 -39.05
CA ILE A 743 -10.19 9.76 -40.42
C ILE A 743 -11.27 10.86 -40.43
N ARG A 744 -12.27 10.78 -39.54
CA ARG A 744 -13.37 11.75 -39.43
C ARG A 744 -12.91 13.16 -39.06
N VAL A 745 -11.84 13.27 -38.24
CA VAL A 745 -11.26 14.60 -37.90
C VAL A 745 -10.18 15.07 -38.90
N GLY A 746 -9.88 14.28 -39.94
CA GLY A 746 -8.89 14.61 -40.97
C GLY A 746 -7.43 14.29 -40.56
N ASN A 747 -7.21 13.57 -39.46
CA ASN A 747 -5.89 13.18 -38.97
C ASN A 747 -5.42 11.89 -39.64
N VAL A 748 -5.26 11.93 -40.95
CA VAL A 748 -4.90 10.78 -41.78
C VAL A 748 -3.54 10.18 -41.41
N LYS A 749 -2.58 11.01 -40.99
CA LYS A 749 -1.24 10.55 -40.58
C LYS A 749 -1.29 9.67 -39.33
N GLU A 750 -2.00 10.10 -38.32
CA GLU A 750 -2.17 9.36 -37.07
C GLU A 750 -2.91 8.04 -37.28
N ALA A 751 -3.91 8.02 -38.19
CA ALA A 751 -4.59 6.81 -38.59
C ALA A 751 -3.61 5.81 -39.24
N GLN A 752 -2.73 6.27 -40.14
CA GLN A 752 -1.68 5.46 -40.78
C GLN A 752 -0.63 4.98 -39.78
N GLU A 753 -0.14 5.83 -38.89
CA GLU A 753 0.84 5.48 -37.86
C GLU A 753 0.29 4.43 -36.90
N TYR A 754 -0.96 4.57 -36.49
CA TYR A 754 -1.61 3.61 -35.63
C TYR A 754 -1.76 2.22 -36.31
N ALA A 755 -2.13 2.19 -37.60
CA ALA A 755 -2.21 0.95 -38.38
C ALA A 755 -0.81 0.33 -38.62
N ARG A 756 0.23 1.16 -38.80
CA ARG A 756 1.62 0.68 -38.98
C ARG A 756 2.17 0.03 -37.74
N HIS A 757 1.77 0.47 -36.55
CA HIS A 757 2.18 -0.13 -35.29
C HIS A 757 1.76 -1.60 -35.13
N TRP A 758 0.67 -2.03 -35.77
CA TRP A 758 0.29 -3.44 -35.82
C TRP A 758 1.23 -4.27 -36.70
N THR A 759 1.64 -3.73 -37.84
CA THR A 759 2.59 -4.45 -38.70
C THR A 759 3.98 -4.58 -38.05
N GLU A 760 4.40 -3.59 -37.27
CA GLU A 760 5.67 -3.63 -36.49
C GLU A 760 5.65 -4.67 -35.37
N LYS A 761 4.48 -5.03 -34.83
CA LYS A 761 4.32 -6.12 -33.86
C LYS A 761 4.23 -7.51 -34.49
N GLY A 762 4.29 -7.60 -35.82
CA GLY A 762 4.15 -8.85 -36.54
C GLY A 762 2.70 -9.37 -36.62
N GLU A 763 1.72 -8.51 -36.32
CA GLU A 763 0.31 -8.79 -36.42
C GLU A 763 -0.26 -8.29 -37.76
N GLU A 764 -1.16 -9.05 -38.39
CA GLU A 764 -1.87 -8.57 -39.58
C GLU A 764 -2.84 -7.44 -39.20
N VAL A 765 -2.79 -6.34 -39.94
CA VAL A 765 -3.77 -5.26 -39.78
C VAL A 765 -5.17 -5.84 -40.14
N PRO A 766 -6.16 -5.75 -39.23
CA PRO A 766 -7.47 -6.28 -39.49
C PRO A 766 -8.06 -5.77 -40.82
N SER A 767 -8.69 -6.67 -41.58
CA SER A 767 -9.22 -6.36 -42.93
C SER A 767 -10.17 -5.18 -42.98
N GLU A 768 -10.89 -4.93 -41.86
CA GLU A 768 -11.79 -3.77 -41.69
C GLU A 768 -11.05 -2.47 -41.59
N ILE A 769 -9.90 -2.42 -40.88
CA ILE A 769 -9.01 -1.23 -40.83
C ILE A 769 -8.42 -0.98 -42.20
N GLN A 770 -7.94 -2.01 -42.88
CA GLN A 770 -7.41 -1.85 -44.24
C GLN A 770 -8.47 -1.29 -45.20
N THR A 771 -9.72 -1.72 -45.09
CA THR A 771 -10.82 -1.23 -45.89
C THR A 771 -11.10 0.24 -45.60
N ARG A 772 -11.19 0.66 -44.35
CA ARG A 772 -11.40 2.06 -43.94
C ARG A 772 -10.27 2.97 -44.41
N LEU A 773 -9.04 2.52 -44.32
CA LEU A 773 -7.90 3.28 -44.83
C LEU A 773 -7.96 3.47 -46.35
N ARG A 774 -8.33 2.43 -47.10
CA ARG A 774 -8.51 2.53 -48.56
C ARG A 774 -9.65 3.48 -48.95
N GLU A 775 -10.80 3.40 -48.25
CA GLU A 775 -11.94 4.30 -48.47
C GLU A 775 -11.56 5.77 -48.21
N ALA A 776 -10.62 6.00 -47.28
CA ALA A 776 -10.06 7.33 -47.01
C ALA A 776 -8.95 7.75 -47.99
N GLY A 777 -8.68 6.98 -49.06
CA GLY A 777 -7.63 7.29 -50.04
C GLY A 777 -6.23 7.00 -49.57
N ILE A 778 -6.06 6.20 -48.53
CA ILE A 778 -4.77 5.81 -47.96
C ILE A 778 -4.32 4.48 -48.58
N GLU A 779 -3.16 4.48 -49.22
CA GLU A 779 -2.58 3.26 -49.82
C GLU A 779 -2.32 2.20 -48.73
N ALA A 780 -2.61 0.95 -49.05
CA ALA A 780 -2.46 -0.18 -48.17
C ALA A 780 -1.00 -0.24 -47.64
N LEU A 781 -0.86 -0.40 -46.32
CA LEU A 781 0.43 -0.72 -45.70
C LEU A 781 0.86 -2.12 -46.17
N GLU A 782 1.73 -2.19 -47.20
CA GLU A 782 2.40 -3.44 -47.55
C GLU A 782 3.32 -3.81 -46.38
N ALA A 783 3.23 -5.07 -45.94
CA ALA A 783 4.17 -5.62 -44.98
C ALA A 783 5.59 -5.47 -45.57
N THR A 784 6.44 -4.73 -44.90
CA THR A 784 7.85 -4.69 -45.27
C THR A 784 8.41 -6.08 -45.03
N PRO A 785 9.11 -6.70 -46.03
CA PRO A 785 9.58 -8.08 -45.97
C PRO A 785 10.61 -8.36 -44.87
#